data_00f27d622ea1d201d1ad94754e1c5cca
#
_entry.id   00f27d622ea1d201d1ad94754e1c5cca
#
_cell.length_a   1.000
_cell.length_b   1.000
_cell.length_c   1.000
_cell.angle_alpha   90.00
_cell.angle_beta   90.00
_cell.angle_gamma   90.00
#
_symmetry.space_group_name_H-M   'P 1'
#
loop_
_entity.id
_entity.type
_entity.pdbx_description
1 polymer ?
#
loop_
_entity_poly.entity_id
_entity_poly.type
_entity_poly.pdbx_seq_one_letter_code
_entity_poly.pdbx_strand_id
1 'polypeptide(L)'
;MSLLDKIFAGRKPPQDDLQQRSRDAPAAVDADGTEIYEEDIVSHIMQELERRRNERAVLELQWTLNANFLAGHQNCDINIASRRIDDEQYVTKADNERRVYNRIAPLMETRHANLKSVNYDMVVEPRSAEMDDYAKAKVSTKLLAYCQGDTDFQAKTDKLISWAELTGTAFTLSFWDPNKGDLIANEGAVCDEQGEIVQPEKPIRTGGLDFGLVSSYEVFPASLCVQEIRDQHDIIIEQVRDVGEIYDLYGIKLQGHMMETYVLTPMENAMTGHGRNNIAIGMSKEQVEDVEKVVTYLENPSRDYPKGRLVIVIRDAIVYYGDLPAGEMPIVAVKSKPVAGQFFGKSPIQDLIPLQRTYNRIVNKIQDYVDTIAANPLIAPEGSIANLDELDATGIEPGTILIYRNVGDRPSFLQYPDLPSTVLSERDHIASDMEYVAGVSQLMVVGATPSGVTSGTAIDNLRQIDNTRMSLTADNIRDAVIAMARIWLRLNKEYSSGYRTMQIAGSDDAGYVYTWCADDINSYDIRYTAENELRHSKDQQRQDFVQALQLGAFTDDNGQLSKSAKQRARELFMGDSAVGDAFTLDELQRKNAARENAFLDQGVVPERYRYDDDAIHLEEHKKYALSMDYRLLRKAMPQYAAAFDAHIDAHEQALAQKQNAMMQQMLAAQGGAAQNG
;
A
#
# COMPACT_ATOMS: atom_id res chain seq x y z
N MET A 1 20.75 20.87 6.12
CA MET A 1 19.67 21.50 6.89
C MET A 1 18.41 20.70 6.65
N SER A 2 17.90 20.07 7.68
CA SER A 2 16.71 19.23 7.62
C SER A 2 15.45 20.06 7.37
N LEU A 3 14.31 19.40 7.02
CA LEU A 3 13.00 20.05 7.02
C LEU A 3 12.77 20.72 8.38
N LEU A 4 13.09 20.03 9.46
CA LEU A 4 12.99 20.57 10.80
C LEU A 4 13.99 21.70 11.04
N ASP A 5 15.24 21.63 10.50
CA ASP A 5 16.19 22.75 10.64
C ASP A 5 15.84 23.93 9.73
N LYS A 6 15.33 23.71 8.52
CA LYS A 6 14.75 24.78 7.69
C LYS A 6 13.42 25.27 8.25
N ILE A 7 12.64 24.35 8.78
CA ILE A 7 11.42 24.60 9.52
C ILE A 7 11.72 25.42 10.79
N PHE A 8 12.79 25.10 11.52
CA PHE A 8 13.18 25.80 12.76
C PHE A 8 14.31 26.82 12.61
N ALA A 9 14.93 26.96 11.42
CA ALA A 9 15.99 27.96 11.18
C ALA A 9 15.51 29.42 11.33
N GLY A 10 14.22 29.66 11.39
CA GLY A 10 13.63 30.96 11.67
C GLY A 10 13.41 31.28 13.16
N ARG A 11 13.25 30.24 14.01
CA ARG A 11 13.07 30.40 15.46
C ARG A 11 13.59 29.17 16.19
N LYS A 12 14.66 29.33 17.00
CA LYS A 12 14.94 28.33 18.03
C LYS A 12 13.72 28.28 18.96
N PRO A 13 13.11 27.11 19.21
CA PRO A 13 12.11 27.03 20.27
C PRO A 13 12.77 27.48 21.57
N PRO A 14 12.11 28.31 22.40
CA PRO A 14 12.64 28.69 23.68
C PRO A 14 12.84 27.43 24.51
N GLN A 15 14.02 27.28 25.06
CA GLN A 15 14.45 26.09 25.78
C GLN A 15 13.69 25.84 27.09
N ASP A 16 12.95 26.81 27.60
CA ASP A 16 12.18 26.66 28.84
C ASP A 16 10.89 27.48 28.75
N ASP A 17 9.77 26.83 29.11
CA ASP A 17 8.45 27.40 29.37
C ASP A 17 7.64 27.92 28.16
N LEU A 18 6.78 27.05 27.64
CA LEU A 18 5.57 27.50 26.90
C LEU A 18 4.72 28.52 27.72
N GLN A 19 4.94 28.61 29.02
CA GLN A 19 4.25 29.55 29.92
C GLN A 19 4.85 30.98 29.94
N GLN A 20 6.06 31.19 29.39
CA GLN A 20 6.72 32.52 29.44
C GLN A 20 6.90 33.19 28.09
N ARG A 21 6.37 32.66 27.00
CA ARG A 21 6.32 33.43 25.77
C ARG A 21 5.46 34.67 26.00
N SER A 22 6.05 35.81 25.72
CA SER A 22 5.31 37.10 25.69
C SER A 22 4.15 36.93 24.68
N ARG A 23 2.93 36.84 25.20
CA ARG A 23 1.69 36.76 24.43
C ARG A 23 1.45 38.00 23.54
N ASP A 24 2.32 38.96 23.61
CA ASP A 24 2.20 40.27 22.98
C ASP A 24 3.03 40.44 21.72
N ALA A 25 3.78 39.41 21.27
CA ALA A 25 4.56 39.50 20.04
C ALA A 25 3.76 38.93 18.85
N PRO A 26 3.60 39.67 17.73
CA PRO A 26 2.88 39.15 16.58
C PRO A 26 3.60 37.92 15.98
N ALA A 27 2.85 36.85 15.71
CA ALA A 27 3.37 35.60 15.11
C ALA A 27 3.66 35.79 13.62
N ALA A 28 2.92 36.64 12.95
CA ALA A 28 3.04 36.94 11.53
C ALA A 28 2.42 38.32 11.23
N VAL A 29 2.69 38.80 10.02
CA VAL A 29 2.07 39.99 9.46
C VAL A 29 1.37 39.58 8.18
N ASP A 30 0.10 39.94 8.05
CA ASP A 30 -0.72 39.68 6.86
C ASP A 30 -0.19 40.42 5.62
N ALA A 31 -0.64 40.02 4.43
CA ALA A 31 -0.33 40.70 3.18
C ALA A 31 -0.77 42.20 3.21
N ASP A 32 -1.78 42.54 3.99
CA ASP A 32 -2.27 43.89 4.20
C ASP A 32 -1.52 44.64 5.32
N GLY A 33 -0.53 44.01 5.97
CA GLY A 33 0.26 44.60 7.04
C GLY A 33 -0.39 44.55 8.44
N THR A 34 -1.42 43.76 8.62
CA THR A 34 -2.08 43.51 9.91
C THR A 34 -1.28 42.51 10.74
N GLU A 35 -1.04 42.85 12.00
CA GLU A 35 -0.36 41.95 12.95
C GLU A 35 -1.30 40.85 13.39
N ILE A 36 -0.87 39.56 13.23
CA ILE A 36 -1.62 38.38 13.63
C ILE A 36 -0.97 37.79 14.88
N TYR A 37 -1.75 37.70 15.95
CA TYR A 37 -1.28 37.16 17.23
C TYR A 37 -1.38 35.62 17.26
N GLU A 38 -0.47 34.95 17.96
CA GLU A 38 -0.46 33.48 18.11
C GLU A 38 -1.81 32.96 18.68
N GLU A 39 -2.37 33.67 19.65
CA GLU A 39 -3.61 33.30 20.31
C GLU A 39 -4.81 33.28 19.34
N ASP A 40 -4.85 34.21 18.37
CA ASP A 40 -5.89 34.27 17.34
C ASP A 40 -5.79 33.10 16.36
N ILE A 41 -4.57 32.75 15.95
CA ILE A 41 -4.33 31.61 15.05
C ILE A 41 -4.73 30.30 15.72
N VAL A 42 -4.26 30.05 16.93
CA VAL A 42 -4.58 28.84 17.70
C VAL A 42 -6.08 28.73 17.94
N SER A 43 -6.73 29.83 18.39
CA SER A 43 -8.17 29.86 18.62
C SER A 43 -8.96 29.52 17.35
N HIS A 44 -8.57 30.09 16.22
CA HIS A 44 -9.20 29.79 14.92
C HIS A 44 -9.03 28.31 14.55
N ILE A 45 -7.81 27.76 14.61
CA ILE A 45 -7.54 26.35 14.26
C ILE A 45 -8.36 25.41 15.15
N MET A 46 -8.40 25.67 16.46
CA MET A 46 -9.12 24.81 17.41
C MET A 46 -10.64 24.88 17.24
N GLN A 47 -11.20 26.05 16.93
CA GLN A 47 -12.63 26.20 16.61
C GLN A 47 -12.99 25.45 15.32
N GLU A 48 -12.18 25.60 14.26
CA GLU A 48 -12.39 24.88 13.01
C GLU A 48 -12.29 23.37 13.21
N LEU A 49 -11.31 22.89 13.97
CA LEU A 49 -11.16 21.47 14.29
C LEU A 49 -12.43 20.93 14.98
N GLU A 50 -12.97 21.63 15.97
CA GLU A 50 -14.18 21.19 16.69
C GLU A 50 -15.42 21.21 15.79
N ARG A 51 -15.56 22.21 14.92
CA ARG A 51 -16.63 22.28 13.92
C ARG A 51 -16.57 21.07 12.99
N ARG A 52 -15.39 20.79 12.42
CA ARG A 52 -15.17 19.69 11.46
C ARG A 52 -15.34 18.32 12.12
N ARG A 53 -14.94 18.17 13.38
CA ARG A 53 -15.18 16.96 14.18
C ARG A 53 -16.67 16.65 14.28
N ASN A 54 -17.49 17.68 14.57
CA ASN A 54 -18.93 17.51 14.65
C ASN A 54 -19.56 17.17 13.30
N GLU A 55 -19.11 17.77 12.21
CA GLU A 55 -19.58 17.47 10.85
C GLU A 55 -19.23 16.04 10.40
N ARG A 56 -18.04 15.55 10.77
CA ARG A 56 -17.55 14.23 10.40
C ARG A 56 -18.07 13.09 11.29
N ALA A 57 -18.62 13.39 12.45
CA ALA A 57 -18.99 12.40 13.47
C ALA A 57 -19.83 11.21 12.94
N VAL A 58 -20.75 11.46 11.99
CA VAL A 58 -21.57 10.40 11.40
C VAL A 58 -20.73 9.44 10.54
N LEU A 59 -19.73 9.96 9.84
CA LEU A 59 -18.82 9.13 9.03
C LEU A 59 -17.94 8.26 9.92
N GLU A 60 -17.47 8.77 11.05
CA GLU A 60 -16.70 8.00 12.04
C GLU A 60 -17.49 6.82 12.58
N LEU A 61 -18.79 7.01 12.87
CA LEU A 61 -19.66 5.90 13.28
C LEU A 61 -19.77 4.82 12.20
N GLN A 62 -19.87 5.23 10.93
CA GLN A 62 -19.91 4.28 9.83
C GLN A 62 -18.59 3.50 9.69
N TRP A 63 -17.44 4.17 9.81
CA TRP A 63 -16.14 3.49 9.78
C TRP A 63 -15.97 2.51 10.94
N THR A 64 -16.40 2.90 12.13
CA THR A 64 -16.40 2.04 13.31
C THR A 64 -17.33 0.84 13.14
N LEU A 65 -18.50 1.03 12.53
CA LEU A 65 -19.41 -0.06 12.19
C LEU A 65 -18.78 -1.03 11.19
N ASN A 66 -18.08 -0.52 10.16
CA ASN A 66 -17.37 -1.36 9.21
C ASN A 66 -16.31 -2.23 9.90
N ALA A 67 -15.53 -1.63 10.83
CA ALA A 67 -14.52 -2.34 11.59
C ALA A 67 -15.13 -3.45 12.47
N ASN A 68 -16.24 -3.15 13.15
CA ASN A 68 -16.98 -4.14 13.96
C ASN A 68 -17.46 -5.32 13.11
N PHE A 69 -18.05 -5.04 11.94
CA PHE A 69 -18.53 -6.10 11.05
C PHE A 69 -17.39 -6.96 10.50
N LEU A 70 -16.26 -6.35 10.16
CA LEU A 70 -15.07 -7.07 9.71
C LEU A 70 -14.52 -7.98 10.81
N ALA A 71 -14.47 -7.47 12.04
CA ALA A 71 -14.02 -8.22 13.22
C ALA A 71 -14.96 -9.34 13.67
N GLY A 72 -16.21 -9.38 13.16
CA GLY A 72 -17.22 -10.36 13.56
C GLY A 72 -18.16 -9.86 14.65
N HIS A 73 -18.02 -8.65 15.15
CA HIS A 73 -19.00 -8.04 16.06
C HIS A 73 -20.14 -7.41 15.24
N GLN A 74 -21.10 -8.26 14.82
CA GLN A 74 -22.10 -7.90 13.80
C GLN A 74 -23.50 -7.65 14.38
N ASN A 75 -23.69 -7.85 15.69
CA ASN A 75 -24.95 -7.58 16.37
C ASN A 75 -25.00 -6.15 16.94
N CYS A 76 -24.60 -5.18 16.14
CA CYS A 76 -24.58 -3.78 16.52
C CYS A 76 -25.08 -2.88 15.40
N ASP A 77 -25.55 -1.68 15.74
CA ASP A 77 -26.00 -0.67 14.78
C ASP A 77 -25.71 0.75 15.23
N ILE A 78 -25.72 1.68 14.29
CA ILE A 78 -25.50 3.10 14.55
C ILE A 78 -26.79 3.69 15.18
N ASN A 79 -26.66 4.22 16.36
CA ASN A 79 -27.68 5.06 16.98
C ASN A 79 -27.35 6.53 16.74
N ILE A 80 -28.07 7.14 15.79
CA ILE A 80 -27.84 8.55 15.39
C ILE A 80 -28.18 9.52 16.54
N ALA A 81 -29.16 9.16 17.39
CA ALA A 81 -29.61 10.03 18.48
C ALA A 81 -28.55 10.11 19.60
N SER A 82 -27.95 8.97 19.97
CA SER A 82 -26.89 8.93 20.98
C SER A 82 -25.49 9.21 20.39
N ARG A 83 -25.34 9.24 19.06
CA ARG A 83 -24.06 9.30 18.33
C ARG A 83 -23.10 8.19 18.78
N ARG A 84 -23.62 6.98 18.95
CA ARG A 84 -22.86 5.80 19.38
C ARG A 84 -23.27 4.57 18.57
N ILE A 85 -22.45 3.56 18.65
CA ILE A 85 -22.81 2.22 18.20
C ILE A 85 -23.37 1.50 19.43
N ASP A 86 -24.61 1.07 19.32
CA ASP A 86 -25.28 0.30 20.36
C ASP A 86 -25.36 -1.15 19.92
N ASP A 87 -25.17 -2.07 20.88
CA ASP A 87 -25.45 -3.48 20.65
C ASP A 87 -26.96 -3.68 20.51
N GLU A 88 -27.37 -4.45 19.52
CA GLU A 88 -28.76 -4.82 19.36
C GLU A 88 -29.18 -5.70 20.53
N GLN A 89 -29.87 -5.12 21.50
CA GLN A 89 -30.49 -5.86 22.60
C GLN A 89 -31.70 -6.62 22.05
N TYR A 90 -31.49 -7.86 21.68
CA TYR A 90 -32.58 -8.72 21.31
C TYR A 90 -33.20 -9.36 22.58
N VAL A 91 -34.30 -8.81 23.00
CA VAL A 91 -35.17 -9.45 24.00
C VAL A 91 -35.83 -10.65 23.33
N THR A 92 -35.14 -11.76 23.23
CA THR A 92 -35.74 -13.03 22.85
C THR A 92 -36.10 -13.80 24.11
N LYS A 93 -37.27 -14.41 24.11
CA LYS A 93 -37.78 -15.28 25.22
C LYS A 93 -36.97 -16.59 25.39
N ALA A 94 -36.00 -16.84 24.51
CA ALA A 94 -35.11 -17.99 24.59
C ALA A 94 -33.68 -17.47 24.64
N ASP A 95 -32.88 -18.05 25.52
CA ASP A 95 -31.42 -17.85 25.68
C ASP A 95 -30.61 -18.29 24.45
N ASN A 96 -31.15 -18.13 23.25
CA ASN A 96 -30.48 -18.52 22.02
C ASN A 96 -29.46 -17.48 21.68
N GLU A 97 -28.21 -17.80 21.92
CA GLU A 97 -27.04 -17.07 21.52
C GLU A 97 -27.08 -16.86 20.01
N ARG A 98 -27.16 -15.60 19.54
CA ARG A 98 -27.15 -15.30 18.11
C ARG A 98 -25.74 -15.50 17.57
N ARG A 99 -25.57 -16.51 16.79
CA ARG A 99 -24.32 -16.87 16.16
C ARG A 99 -24.04 -15.95 14.98
N VAL A 100 -22.79 -15.53 14.86
CA VAL A 100 -22.30 -14.72 13.74
C VAL A 100 -21.50 -15.61 12.80
N TYR A 101 -21.85 -15.58 11.52
CA TYR A 101 -21.15 -16.30 10.46
C TYR A 101 -20.50 -15.27 9.55
N ASN A 102 -19.32 -14.80 9.93
CA ASN A 102 -18.64 -13.72 9.24
C ASN A 102 -18.17 -14.13 7.84
N ARG A 103 -18.87 -13.66 6.81
CA ARG A 103 -18.49 -13.85 5.41
C ARG A 103 -17.75 -12.62 4.83
N ILE A 104 -17.80 -11.49 5.52
CA ILE A 104 -17.12 -10.26 5.08
C ILE A 104 -15.61 -10.45 5.13
N ALA A 105 -15.06 -11.03 6.21
CA ALA A 105 -13.63 -11.18 6.40
C ALA A 105 -12.93 -11.89 5.22
N PRO A 106 -13.32 -13.11 4.81
CA PRO A 106 -12.66 -13.80 3.70
C PRO A 106 -12.80 -13.08 2.35
N LEU A 107 -13.92 -12.35 2.14
CA LEU A 107 -14.09 -11.53 0.94
C LEU A 107 -13.10 -10.36 0.92
N MET A 108 -12.92 -9.68 2.06
CA MET A 108 -11.98 -8.56 2.18
C MET A 108 -10.53 -9.02 2.12
N GLU A 109 -10.19 -10.17 2.71
CA GLU A 109 -8.85 -10.78 2.59
C GLU A 109 -8.51 -11.09 1.13
N THR A 110 -9.46 -11.65 0.38
CA THR A 110 -9.28 -11.93 -1.06
C THR A 110 -9.07 -10.64 -1.85
N ARG A 111 -9.87 -9.60 -1.59
CA ARG A 111 -9.70 -8.29 -2.23
C ARG A 111 -8.34 -7.69 -1.91
N HIS A 112 -7.95 -7.71 -0.64
CA HIS A 112 -6.68 -7.19 -0.18
C HIS A 112 -5.50 -7.91 -0.84
N ALA A 113 -5.51 -9.24 -0.89
CA ALA A 113 -4.48 -10.04 -1.54
C ALA A 113 -4.32 -9.70 -3.04
N ASN A 114 -5.45 -9.48 -3.74
CA ASN A 114 -5.42 -9.09 -5.14
C ASN A 114 -4.88 -7.67 -5.35
N LEU A 115 -5.29 -6.69 -4.53
CA LEU A 115 -4.79 -5.32 -4.62
C LEU A 115 -3.29 -5.24 -4.26
N LYS A 116 -2.84 -6.03 -3.30
CA LYS A 116 -1.41 -6.14 -2.93
C LYS A 116 -0.55 -6.73 -4.05
N SER A 117 -1.12 -7.60 -4.88
CA SER A 117 -0.39 -8.22 -5.99
C SER A 117 -0.08 -7.25 -7.15
N VAL A 118 -0.70 -6.07 -7.14
CA VAL A 118 -0.47 -5.05 -8.16
C VAL A 118 0.90 -4.40 -7.96
N ASN A 119 1.65 -4.30 -9.04
CA ASN A 119 2.91 -3.57 -9.04
C ASN A 119 2.65 -2.05 -9.11
N TYR A 120 3.28 -1.29 -8.23
CA TYR A 120 3.16 0.16 -8.14
C TYR A 120 4.49 0.86 -8.51
N ASP A 121 5.18 0.38 -9.53
CA ASP A 121 6.42 0.99 -10.01
C ASP A 121 6.18 2.39 -10.57
N MET A 122 7.06 3.31 -10.20
CA MET A 122 7.01 4.71 -10.59
C MET A 122 8.06 4.99 -11.66
N VAL A 123 7.65 5.46 -12.83
CA VAL A 123 8.56 5.82 -13.92
C VAL A 123 8.31 7.27 -14.33
N VAL A 124 9.39 8.01 -14.51
CA VAL A 124 9.35 9.40 -14.95
C VAL A 124 9.64 9.44 -16.44
N GLU A 125 8.73 10.01 -17.22
CA GLU A 125 8.93 10.22 -18.65
C GLU A 125 9.54 11.61 -18.92
N PRO A 126 10.41 11.73 -19.93
CA PRO A 126 10.93 13.03 -20.33
C PRO A 126 9.82 13.90 -20.92
N ARG A 127 9.83 15.18 -20.59
CA ARG A 127 8.85 16.16 -21.03
C ARG A 127 9.06 16.60 -22.48
N SER A 128 10.33 16.60 -22.90
CA SER A 128 10.76 16.98 -24.23
C SER A 128 11.66 15.90 -24.84
N ALA A 129 11.91 16.00 -26.14
CA ALA A 129 12.87 15.15 -26.83
C ALA A 129 14.33 15.56 -26.61
N GLU A 130 14.60 16.51 -25.71
CA GLU A 130 15.94 16.95 -25.39
C GLU A 130 16.68 15.91 -24.55
N MET A 131 17.97 15.72 -24.87
CA MET A 131 18.77 14.72 -24.16
C MET A 131 18.95 15.01 -22.67
N ASP A 132 18.99 16.29 -22.30
CA ASP A 132 19.10 16.71 -20.91
C ASP A 132 17.86 16.32 -20.10
N ASP A 133 16.67 16.50 -20.67
CA ASP A 133 15.41 16.14 -20.03
C ASP A 133 15.26 14.60 -19.90
N TYR A 134 15.75 13.85 -20.90
CA TYR A 134 15.81 12.40 -20.81
C TYR A 134 16.74 11.90 -19.68
N ALA A 135 17.95 12.52 -19.56
CA ALA A 135 18.88 12.17 -18.49
C ALA A 135 18.27 12.44 -17.10
N LYS A 136 17.63 13.61 -16.93
CA LYS A 136 16.96 13.99 -15.68
C LYS A 136 15.77 13.08 -15.35
N ALA A 137 14.99 12.67 -16.34
CA ALA A 137 13.89 11.71 -16.15
C ALA A 137 14.43 10.34 -15.69
N LYS A 138 15.54 9.87 -16.25
CA LYS A 138 16.20 8.63 -15.84
C LYS A 138 16.70 8.69 -14.40
N VAL A 139 17.36 9.80 -14.01
CA VAL A 139 17.82 10.01 -12.62
C VAL A 139 16.63 10.04 -11.68
N SER A 140 15.56 10.75 -12.03
CA SER A 140 14.33 10.83 -11.22
C SER A 140 13.66 9.47 -11.04
N THR A 141 13.61 8.64 -12.09
CA THR A 141 13.08 7.26 -12.00
C THR A 141 13.92 6.40 -11.04
N LYS A 142 15.24 6.47 -11.15
CA LYS A 142 16.13 5.73 -10.24
C LYS A 142 16.01 6.22 -8.79
N LEU A 143 15.85 7.54 -8.60
CA LEU A 143 15.64 8.13 -7.28
C LEU A 143 14.34 7.67 -6.66
N LEU A 144 13.24 7.58 -7.42
CA LEU A 144 11.97 7.04 -6.92
C LEU A 144 12.09 5.58 -6.52
N ALA A 145 12.76 4.75 -7.33
CA ALA A 145 13.02 3.34 -6.98
C ALA A 145 13.87 3.21 -5.70
N TYR A 146 14.89 4.06 -5.53
CA TYR A 146 15.66 4.13 -4.30
C TYR A 146 14.78 4.52 -3.09
N CYS A 147 13.97 5.58 -3.24
CA CYS A 147 13.05 6.02 -2.19
C CYS A 147 12.03 4.94 -1.80
N GLN A 148 11.51 4.17 -2.77
CA GLN A 148 10.62 3.04 -2.48
C GLN A 148 11.30 1.97 -1.61
N GLY A 149 12.56 1.62 -1.90
CA GLY A 149 13.34 0.69 -1.08
C GLY A 149 13.65 1.24 0.32
N ASP A 150 14.07 2.50 0.41
CA ASP A 150 14.50 3.15 1.65
C ASP A 150 13.34 3.43 2.64
N THR A 151 12.11 3.55 2.14
CA THR A 151 10.94 3.91 2.95
C THR A 151 10.05 2.73 3.33
N ASP A 152 10.45 1.48 3.07
CA ASP A 152 9.60 0.30 3.23
C ASP A 152 8.24 0.45 2.52
N PHE A 153 8.25 1.00 1.31
CA PHE A 153 7.07 1.38 0.54
C PHE A 153 6.04 0.25 0.44
N GLN A 154 6.49 -0.97 0.14
CA GLN A 154 5.62 -2.13 -0.01
C GLN A 154 4.82 -2.43 1.27
N ALA A 155 5.50 -2.46 2.42
CA ALA A 155 4.86 -2.75 3.70
C ALA A 155 3.90 -1.63 4.15
N LYS A 156 4.26 -0.38 3.91
CA LYS A 156 3.39 0.76 4.20
C LYS A 156 2.18 0.81 3.26
N THR A 157 2.37 0.50 1.97
CA THR A 157 1.27 0.44 0.98
C THR A 157 0.28 -0.67 1.31
N ASP A 158 0.73 -1.81 1.82
CA ASP A 158 -0.12 -2.90 2.29
C ASP A 158 -1.08 -2.41 3.39
N LYS A 159 -0.55 -1.72 4.40
CA LYS A 159 -1.35 -1.09 5.46
C LYS A 159 -2.29 -0.01 4.93
N LEU A 160 -1.83 0.78 3.96
CA LEU A 160 -2.63 1.83 3.31
C LEU A 160 -3.85 1.26 2.60
N ILE A 161 -3.69 0.14 1.87
CA ILE A 161 -4.78 -0.58 1.21
C ILE A 161 -5.79 -1.08 2.25
N SER A 162 -5.31 -1.67 3.35
CA SER A 162 -6.18 -2.15 4.43
C SER A 162 -7.05 -1.02 5.00
N TRP A 163 -6.46 0.14 5.26
CA TRP A 163 -7.20 1.31 5.74
C TRP A 163 -8.19 1.85 4.71
N ALA A 164 -7.78 1.96 3.44
CA ALA A 164 -8.65 2.42 2.37
C ALA A 164 -9.86 1.50 2.16
N GLU A 165 -9.68 0.19 2.25
CA GLU A 165 -10.79 -0.78 2.17
C GLU A 165 -11.70 -0.73 3.40
N LEU A 166 -11.17 -0.47 4.60
CA LEU A 166 -11.94 -0.39 5.85
C LEU A 166 -12.80 0.86 5.95
N THR A 167 -12.19 2.04 5.78
CA THR A 167 -12.83 3.34 5.98
C THR A 167 -13.33 3.98 4.68
N GLY A 168 -12.90 3.45 3.52
CA GLY A 168 -13.17 4.00 2.20
C GLY A 168 -12.09 4.98 1.72
N THR A 169 -11.27 5.51 2.62
CA THR A 169 -10.15 6.42 2.32
C THR A 169 -9.04 6.19 3.32
N ALA A 170 -7.81 6.31 2.86
CA ALA A 170 -6.63 6.39 3.72
C ALA A 170 -5.73 7.51 3.20
N PHE A 171 -4.83 8.00 4.03
CA PHE A 171 -3.97 9.12 3.68
C PHE A 171 -2.51 8.76 3.91
N THR A 172 -1.65 9.37 3.11
CA THR A 172 -0.21 9.35 3.31
C THR A 172 0.28 10.78 3.49
N LEU A 173 1.18 10.98 4.43
CA LEU A 173 1.85 12.25 4.68
C LEU A 173 3.32 12.06 4.38
N SER A 174 3.85 12.74 3.37
CA SER A 174 5.26 12.69 2.99
C SER A 174 6.03 13.80 3.67
N PHE A 175 7.21 13.49 4.20
CA PHE A 175 8.04 14.47 4.90
C PHE A 175 9.52 14.18 4.71
N TRP A 176 10.33 15.17 5.01
CA TRP A 176 11.77 15.03 5.04
C TRP A 176 12.26 14.74 6.46
N ASP A 177 12.83 13.56 6.68
CA ASP A 177 13.41 13.19 7.98
C ASP A 177 14.89 13.59 8.04
N PRO A 178 15.25 14.51 8.95
CA PRO A 178 16.62 14.95 9.14
C PRO A 178 17.52 13.87 9.75
N ASN A 179 16.95 12.90 10.44
CA ASN A 179 17.69 11.86 11.14
C ASN A 179 18.05 10.67 10.23
N LYS A 180 17.54 10.66 8.99
CA LYS A 180 17.89 9.66 7.98
C LYS A 180 19.19 9.98 7.24
N GLY A 181 19.71 8.97 6.55
CA GLY A 181 20.86 9.09 5.66
C GLY A 181 22.22 9.03 6.38
N ASP A 182 23.26 9.41 5.64
CA ASP A 182 24.64 9.29 6.07
C ASP A 182 25.03 10.36 7.09
N LEU A 183 25.92 10.01 8.02
CA LEU A 183 26.46 10.94 9.00
C LEU A 183 27.43 11.91 8.31
N ILE A 184 27.15 13.22 8.38
CA ILE A 184 28.04 14.26 7.85
C ILE A 184 29.01 14.74 8.91
N ALA A 185 28.50 15.04 10.12
CA ALA A 185 29.26 15.59 11.23
C ALA A 185 28.55 15.31 12.55
N ASN A 186 29.26 15.44 13.65
CA ASN A 186 28.66 15.53 14.98
C ASN A 186 28.68 17.00 15.43
N GLU A 187 27.53 17.52 15.84
CA GLU A 187 27.46 18.77 16.57
C GLU A 187 27.98 18.51 17.98
N GLY A 188 29.06 19.19 18.40
CA GLY A 188 29.70 18.94 19.69
C GLY A 188 28.74 19.24 20.85
N ALA A 189 28.94 18.54 21.97
CA ALA A 189 28.18 18.79 23.19
C ALA A 189 28.33 20.24 23.64
N VAL A 190 27.21 20.88 24.01
CA VAL A 190 27.20 22.23 24.59
C VAL A 190 27.29 22.06 26.11
N CYS A 191 28.34 22.60 26.68
CA CYS A 191 28.54 22.61 28.15
C CYS A 191 28.21 23.99 28.73
N ASP A 192 27.73 24.04 29.95
CA ASP A 192 27.53 25.27 30.71
C ASP A 192 28.88 25.85 31.25
N GLU A 193 28.81 26.98 31.92
CA GLU A 193 29.98 27.62 32.53
C GLU A 193 30.65 26.76 33.63
N GLN A 194 29.96 25.70 34.10
CA GLN A 194 30.43 24.77 35.10
C GLN A 194 30.97 23.47 34.49
N GLY A 195 30.91 23.31 33.17
CA GLY A 195 31.38 22.15 32.42
C GLY A 195 30.42 20.97 32.39
N GLU A 196 29.17 21.14 32.83
CA GLU A 196 28.12 20.13 32.69
C GLU A 196 27.55 20.16 31.27
N ILE A 197 27.26 18.97 30.72
CA ILE A 197 26.70 18.84 29.37
C ILE A 197 25.22 19.27 29.41
N VAL A 198 24.93 20.43 28.84
CA VAL A 198 23.57 20.95 28.72
C VAL A 198 22.87 20.34 27.50
N GLN A 199 23.61 20.11 26.41
CA GLN A 199 23.11 19.40 25.23
C GLN A 199 24.13 18.31 24.85
N PRO A 200 23.69 17.04 24.68
CA PRO A 200 24.57 15.97 24.22
C PRO A 200 24.98 16.18 22.76
N GLU A 201 26.05 15.52 22.34
CA GLU A 201 26.43 15.47 20.92
C GLU A 201 25.24 15.01 20.08
N LYS A 202 24.96 15.79 19.02
CA LYS A 202 23.90 15.47 18.08
C LYS A 202 24.50 15.10 16.71
N PRO A 203 24.20 13.93 16.15
CA PRO A 203 24.65 13.58 14.81
C PRO A 203 23.92 14.42 13.76
N ILE A 204 24.67 15.08 12.89
CA ILE A 204 24.14 15.77 11.71
C ILE A 204 24.18 14.79 10.53
N ARG A 205 23.02 14.47 10.01
CA ARG A 205 22.87 13.53 8.88
C ARG A 205 22.44 14.26 7.61
N THR A 206 22.56 13.59 6.48
CA THR A 206 22.14 14.12 5.17
C THR A 206 20.64 14.35 5.07
N GLY A 207 19.87 13.75 5.95
CA GLY A 207 18.42 13.69 5.86
C GLY A 207 17.97 12.75 4.74
N GLY A 208 16.72 12.34 4.76
CA GLY A 208 16.11 11.50 3.74
C GLY A 208 14.61 11.69 3.67
N LEU A 209 14.03 11.26 2.56
CA LEU A 209 12.59 11.22 2.41
C LEU A 209 12.00 10.10 3.26
N ASP A 210 10.85 10.37 3.88
CA ASP A 210 10.00 9.34 4.46
C ASP A 210 8.52 9.69 4.28
N PHE A 211 7.65 8.74 4.52
CA PHE A 211 6.22 8.97 4.57
C PHE A 211 5.57 8.16 5.69
N GLY A 212 4.57 8.77 6.31
CA GLY A 212 3.72 8.16 7.31
C GLY A 212 2.33 7.87 6.77
N LEU A 213 1.64 6.92 7.39
CA LEU A 213 0.23 6.68 7.18
C LEU A 213 -0.56 7.58 8.13
N VAL A 214 -1.64 8.15 7.61
CA VAL A 214 -2.60 8.94 8.39
C VAL A 214 -3.98 8.32 8.19
N SER A 215 -4.64 8.01 9.28
CA SER A 215 -5.95 7.40 9.22
C SER A 215 -7.03 8.43 8.87
N SER A 216 -8.17 7.97 8.36
CA SER A 216 -9.32 8.84 8.11
C SER A 216 -9.83 9.52 9.38
N TYR A 217 -9.55 8.95 10.54
CA TYR A 217 -9.95 9.52 11.84
C TYR A 217 -9.11 10.72 12.27
N GLU A 218 -7.94 10.89 11.69
CA GLU A 218 -7.00 11.98 12.02
C GLU A 218 -7.13 13.18 11.09
N VAL A 219 -7.79 13.04 9.91
CA VAL A 219 -7.85 14.06 8.86
C VAL A 219 -9.18 14.80 8.87
N PHE A 220 -9.14 16.13 8.93
CA PHE A 220 -10.28 17.04 8.96
C PHE A 220 -10.19 18.05 7.81
N PRO A 221 -10.84 17.78 6.66
CA PRO A 221 -10.86 18.71 5.52
C PRO A 221 -11.69 19.96 5.80
N ALA A 222 -11.41 21.05 5.11
CA ALA A 222 -12.21 22.28 5.21
C ALA A 222 -13.67 22.05 4.77
N SER A 223 -13.88 21.23 3.75
CA SER A 223 -15.20 20.89 3.24
C SER A 223 -15.31 19.40 2.89
N LEU A 224 -16.37 18.75 3.34
CA LEU A 224 -16.70 17.37 2.99
C LEU A 224 -17.21 17.23 1.54
N CYS A 225 -17.57 18.33 0.88
CA CYS A 225 -18.10 18.32 -0.48
C CYS A 225 -17.03 18.53 -1.56
N VAL A 226 -15.83 18.97 -1.21
CA VAL A 226 -14.71 19.16 -2.12
C VAL A 226 -13.92 17.84 -2.21
N GLN A 227 -13.83 17.28 -3.40
CA GLN A 227 -13.35 15.92 -3.60
C GLN A 227 -11.82 15.79 -3.50
N GLU A 228 -11.09 16.76 -4.06
CA GLU A 228 -9.64 16.68 -4.18
C GLU A 228 -8.93 17.52 -3.11
N ILE A 229 -7.79 17.01 -2.60
CA ILE A 229 -6.96 17.71 -1.60
C ILE A 229 -6.47 19.05 -2.12
N ARG A 230 -6.03 19.12 -3.37
CA ARG A 230 -5.52 20.34 -4.00
C ARG A 230 -6.57 21.45 -4.11
N ASP A 231 -7.86 21.10 -4.11
CA ASP A 231 -8.98 22.03 -4.23
C ASP A 231 -9.54 22.41 -2.85
N GLN A 232 -9.08 21.78 -1.77
CA GLN A 232 -9.40 22.16 -0.39
C GLN A 232 -8.67 23.47 -0.06
N HIS A 233 -9.31 24.32 0.73
CA HIS A 233 -8.65 25.52 1.24
C HIS A 233 -7.54 25.13 2.23
N ASP A 234 -7.89 24.28 3.19
CA ASP A 234 -6.99 23.79 4.21
C ASP A 234 -7.39 22.39 4.71
N ILE A 235 -6.48 21.74 5.38
CA ILE A 235 -6.68 20.44 6.03
C ILE A 235 -6.08 20.51 7.43
N ILE A 236 -6.79 19.99 8.43
CA ILE A 236 -6.29 19.81 9.79
C ILE A 236 -6.02 18.31 10.00
N ILE A 237 -4.86 17.99 10.57
CA ILE A 237 -4.48 16.64 10.98
C ILE A 237 -4.30 16.67 12.49
N GLU A 238 -5.04 15.85 13.22
CA GLU A 238 -4.92 15.70 14.67
C GLU A 238 -4.33 14.31 14.96
N GLN A 239 -3.15 14.28 15.58
CA GLN A 239 -2.49 13.03 15.96
C GLN A 239 -2.18 13.05 17.46
N VAL A 240 -2.27 11.89 18.09
CA VAL A 240 -1.80 11.68 19.46
C VAL A 240 -0.42 11.08 19.40
N ARG A 241 0.58 11.73 20.01
CA ARG A 241 1.97 11.33 19.99
C ARG A 241 2.54 11.22 21.38
N ASP A 242 3.51 10.33 21.55
CA ASP A 242 4.28 10.21 22.79
C ASP A 242 5.08 11.47 23.08
N VAL A 243 5.17 11.85 24.36
CA VAL A 243 5.90 13.05 24.80
C VAL A 243 7.39 12.96 24.48
N GLY A 244 7.98 11.74 24.53
CA GLY A 244 9.35 11.52 24.11
C GLY A 244 9.56 11.78 22.62
N GLU A 245 8.64 11.32 21.77
CA GLU A 245 8.65 11.62 20.33
C GLU A 245 8.51 13.14 20.05
N ILE A 246 7.63 13.81 20.79
CA ILE A 246 7.48 15.27 20.69
C ILE A 246 8.76 15.99 21.10
N TYR A 247 9.43 15.50 22.14
CA TYR A 247 10.71 16.07 22.55
C TYR A 247 11.81 15.86 21.50
N ASP A 248 11.87 14.67 20.90
CA ASP A 248 12.86 14.38 19.86
C ASP A 248 12.63 15.20 18.58
N LEU A 249 11.36 15.42 18.21
CA LEU A 249 11.00 16.16 17.00
C LEU A 249 11.08 17.69 17.18
N TYR A 250 10.59 18.20 18.32
CA TYR A 250 10.40 19.65 18.51
C TYR A 250 11.28 20.24 19.63
N GLY A 251 11.99 19.41 20.40
CA GLY A 251 12.84 19.85 21.49
C GLY A 251 12.08 20.40 22.71
N ILE A 252 10.79 20.10 22.82
CA ILE A 252 9.89 20.65 23.85
C ILE A 252 9.66 19.58 24.91
N LYS A 253 9.99 19.88 26.16
CA LYS A 253 9.69 19.02 27.31
C LYS A 253 8.26 19.29 27.79
N LEU A 254 7.43 18.28 27.74
CA LEU A 254 6.05 18.30 28.19
C LEU A 254 5.81 17.24 29.26
N GLN A 255 4.88 17.51 30.17
CA GLN A 255 4.27 16.44 30.96
C GLN A 255 3.14 15.83 30.18
N GLY A 256 3.23 14.52 29.93
CA GLY A 256 2.18 13.79 29.22
C GLY A 256 0.89 13.71 30.03
N HIS A 257 -0.20 13.50 29.32
CA HIS A 257 -1.50 13.23 29.90
C HIS A 257 -1.93 11.82 29.51
N MET A 258 -2.84 11.25 30.28
CA MET A 258 -3.54 10.04 29.87
C MET A 258 -4.64 10.42 28.91
N MET A 259 -4.58 9.96 27.68
CA MET A 259 -5.56 10.24 26.65
C MET A 259 -6.16 8.97 26.08
N GLU A 260 -7.45 9.03 25.74
CA GLU A 260 -8.06 8.02 24.91
C GLU A 260 -7.68 8.30 23.45
N THR A 261 -6.95 7.39 22.84
CA THR A 261 -6.62 7.47 21.42
C THR A 261 -7.22 6.30 20.66
N TYR A 262 -7.47 6.52 19.39
CA TYR A 262 -7.84 5.43 18.48
C TYR A 262 -6.57 4.69 18.09
N VAL A 263 -6.57 3.36 18.28
CA VAL A 263 -5.41 2.55 17.89
C VAL A 263 -5.31 2.53 16.37
N LEU A 264 -4.12 2.85 15.86
CA LEU A 264 -3.82 2.95 14.43
C LEU A 264 -3.90 1.62 13.66
N THR A 265 -4.15 0.51 14.35
CA THR A 265 -4.26 -0.83 13.77
C THR A 265 -5.58 -1.52 14.17
N PRO A 266 -6.76 -0.97 13.78
CA PRO A 266 -8.03 -1.54 14.17
C PRO A 266 -8.20 -2.98 13.68
N MET A 267 -7.59 -3.34 12.55
CA MET A 267 -7.66 -4.71 12.03
C MET A 267 -6.86 -5.70 12.89
N GLU A 268 -5.67 -5.34 13.34
CA GLU A 268 -4.88 -6.20 14.23
C GLU A 268 -5.59 -6.42 15.57
N ASN A 269 -6.13 -5.36 16.16
CA ASN A 269 -6.88 -5.45 17.40
C ASN A 269 -8.20 -6.22 17.25
N ALA A 270 -8.87 -6.06 16.12
CA ALA A 270 -10.07 -6.81 15.78
C ALA A 270 -9.79 -8.31 15.65
N MET A 271 -8.71 -8.69 15.01
CA MET A 271 -8.32 -10.10 14.82
C MET A 271 -7.80 -10.74 16.09
N THR A 272 -7.16 -10.02 17.00
CA THR A 272 -6.62 -10.56 18.24
C THR A 272 -7.65 -10.70 19.37
N GLY A 273 -8.87 -10.21 19.20
CA GLY A 273 -9.96 -10.38 20.16
C GLY A 273 -9.72 -9.68 21.50
N HIS A 274 -8.84 -8.70 21.58
CA HIS A 274 -8.52 -7.98 22.82
C HIS A 274 -9.61 -6.99 23.27
N GLY A 275 -10.64 -6.79 22.46
CA GLY A 275 -11.78 -5.94 22.76
C GLY A 275 -12.89 -6.68 23.49
N ARG A 276 -12.69 -7.19 24.70
CA ARG A 276 -13.71 -7.92 25.44
C ARG A 276 -14.80 -7.05 26.08
N ASN A 277 -14.60 -5.77 26.15
CA ASN A 277 -15.51 -4.85 26.82
C ASN A 277 -15.82 -3.67 25.91
N ASN A 278 -16.92 -3.80 25.20
CA ASN A 278 -17.73 -2.73 24.68
C ASN A 278 -17.31 -2.03 23.40
N ILE A 279 -18.14 -2.20 22.41
CA ILE A 279 -18.66 -1.16 21.53
C ILE A 279 -17.83 -0.83 20.30
N ALA A 280 -16.58 -1.12 20.27
CA ALA A 280 -15.81 -0.98 19.06
C ALA A 280 -14.65 -1.97 19.08
N ILE A 281 -15.00 -3.24 18.88
CA ILE A 281 -13.97 -4.29 18.80
C ILE A 281 -12.98 -4.00 17.67
N GLY A 282 -13.39 -3.28 16.65
CA GLY A 282 -12.53 -2.80 15.58
C GLY A 282 -11.75 -1.52 15.89
N MET A 283 -12.12 -0.79 16.95
CA MET A 283 -11.46 0.43 17.38
C MET A 283 -11.64 0.58 18.89
N SER A 284 -10.78 -0.10 19.64
CA SER A 284 -10.70 0.17 21.07
C SER A 284 -10.04 1.53 21.28
N LYS A 285 -10.69 2.38 22.07
CA LYS A 285 -10.00 3.50 22.66
C LYS A 285 -9.09 2.94 23.74
N GLU A 286 -7.81 2.92 23.52
CA GLU A 286 -6.84 2.62 24.57
C GLU A 286 -6.49 3.89 25.33
N GLN A 287 -6.37 3.76 26.65
CA GLN A 287 -5.79 4.79 27.47
C GLN A 287 -4.29 4.68 27.36
N VAL A 288 -3.69 5.64 26.69
CA VAL A 288 -2.23 5.73 26.56
C VAL A 288 -1.75 6.82 27.51
N GLU A 289 -0.75 6.48 28.30
CA GLU A 289 -0.09 7.40 29.24
C GLU A 289 1.03 8.16 28.51
N ASP A 290 1.38 9.32 29.04
CA ASP A 290 2.47 10.17 28.53
C ASP A 290 2.36 10.59 27.05
N VAL A 291 1.15 10.87 26.62
CA VAL A 291 0.86 11.34 25.25
C VAL A 291 0.30 12.75 25.23
N GLU A 292 0.45 13.40 24.08
CA GLU A 292 -0.11 14.72 23.85
C GLU A 292 -0.66 14.83 22.40
N LYS A 293 -1.63 15.73 22.21
CA LYS A 293 -2.22 16.02 20.90
C LYS A 293 -1.36 17.00 20.14
N VAL A 294 -1.04 16.61 18.91
CA VAL A 294 -0.36 17.45 17.93
C VAL A 294 -1.35 17.77 16.82
N VAL A 295 -1.65 19.03 16.64
CA VAL A 295 -2.55 19.51 15.58
C VAL A 295 -1.71 20.16 14.49
N THR A 296 -1.75 19.61 13.29
CA THR A 296 -1.07 20.12 12.11
C THR A 296 -2.10 20.77 11.18
N TYR A 297 -1.98 22.06 10.95
CA TYR A 297 -2.80 22.81 10.02
C TYR A 297 -2.05 23.04 8.72
N LEU A 298 -2.60 22.59 7.61
CA LEU A 298 -2.06 22.71 6.26
C LEU A 298 -3.00 23.59 5.45
N GLU A 299 -2.52 24.69 4.91
CA GLU A 299 -3.29 25.58 4.04
C GLU A 299 -2.67 25.66 2.66
N ASN A 300 -3.48 25.45 1.62
CA ASN A 300 -3.03 25.57 0.24
C ASN A 300 -2.61 26.98 -0.13
N PRO A 301 -1.75 27.14 -1.14
CA PRO A 301 -1.38 28.46 -1.63
C PRO A 301 -2.60 29.33 -1.92
N SER A 302 -2.62 30.50 -1.30
CA SER A 302 -3.69 31.49 -1.40
C SER A 302 -3.10 32.85 -1.80
N ARG A 303 -3.94 33.86 -1.94
CA ARG A 303 -3.48 35.24 -2.20
C ARG A 303 -2.64 35.79 -1.05
N ASP A 304 -3.03 35.46 0.18
CA ASP A 304 -2.38 35.95 1.38
C ASP A 304 -1.13 35.13 1.72
N TYR A 305 -1.15 33.83 1.41
CA TYR A 305 -0.04 32.89 1.59
C TYR A 305 0.35 32.22 0.26
N PRO A 306 1.13 32.87 -0.61
CA PRO A 306 1.43 32.37 -1.97
C PRO A 306 2.15 31.02 -2.02
N LYS A 307 2.83 30.62 -0.94
CA LYS A 307 3.48 29.31 -0.80
C LYS A 307 2.70 28.35 0.07
N GLY A 308 1.48 28.72 0.47
CA GLY A 308 0.72 28.01 1.47
C GLY A 308 1.30 28.19 2.87
N ARG A 309 0.67 27.58 3.85
CA ARG A 309 1.03 27.74 5.26
C ARG A 309 0.96 26.39 5.98
N LEU A 310 1.99 26.14 6.81
CA LEU A 310 2.04 25.00 7.74
C LEU A 310 2.13 25.55 9.16
N VAL A 311 1.19 25.16 10.00
CA VAL A 311 1.17 25.53 11.44
C VAL A 311 1.05 24.25 12.25
N ILE A 312 1.92 24.08 13.25
CA ILE A 312 1.83 22.96 14.19
C ILE A 312 1.52 23.54 15.58
N VAL A 313 0.45 23.07 16.15
CA VAL A 313 -0.05 23.48 17.46
C VAL A 313 0.00 22.30 18.41
N ILE A 314 0.55 22.53 19.61
CA ILE A 314 0.52 21.57 20.71
C ILE A 314 -0.10 22.29 21.90
N ARG A 315 -1.20 21.75 22.44
CA ARG A 315 -2.05 22.45 23.43
C ARG A 315 -2.52 23.81 22.86
N ASP A 316 -2.10 24.88 23.48
CA ASP A 316 -2.48 26.26 23.13
C ASP A 316 -1.29 27.06 22.58
N ALA A 317 -0.22 26.41 22.14
CA ALA A 317 0.98 27.07 21.67
C ALA A 317 1.36 26.62 20.25
N ILE A 318 1.78 27.59 19.43
CA ILE A 318 2.36 27.29 18.11
C ILE A 318 3.80 26.82 18.32
N VAL A 319 4.04 25.59 17.88
CA VAL A 319 5.37 24.96 17.90
C VAL A 319 6.12 25.29 16.62
N TYR A 320 5.41 25.32 15.51
CA TYR A 320 5.95 25.63 14.22
C TYR A 320 4.98 26.50 13.39
N TYR A 321 5.55 27.47 12.68
CA TYR A 321 4.86 28.31 11.72
C TYR A 321 5.76 28.58 10.52
N GLY A 322 5.31 28.25 9.30
CA GLY A 322 6.10 28.44 8.09
C GLY A 322 5.36 28.12 6.80
N ASP A 323 6.08 28.21 5.69
CA ASP A 323 5.56 27.87 4.36
C ASP A 323 5.32 26.34 4.24
N LEU A 324 4.43 25.94 3.34
CA LEU A 324 4.26 24.52 2.99
C LEU A 324 5.52 23.96 2.35
N PRO A 325 5.89 22.70 2.67
CA PRO A 325 6.97 22.00 1.97
C PRO A 325 6.68 21.91 0.46
N ALA A 326 7.65 22.29 -0.35
CA ALA A 326 7.54 22.30 -1.82
C ALA A 326 6.34 23.12 -2.37
N GLY A 327 5.74 24.00 -1.56
CA GLY A 327 4.61 24.84 -1.95
C GLY A 327 3.33 24.10 -2.26
N GLU A 328 3.17 22.88 -1.76
CA GLU A 328 1.92 22.09 -1.85
C GLU A 328 1.71 21.25 -0.60
N MET A 329 0.47 20.83 -0.35
CA MET A 329 0.18 19.93 0.78
C MET A 329 0.87 18.58 0.57
N PRO A 330 1.71 18.13 1.52
CA PRO A 330 2.43 16.86 1.42
C PRO A 330 1.57 15.64 1.79
N ILE A 331 0.26 15.76 1.64
CA ILE A 331 -0.72 14.70 1.95
C ILE A 331 -1.39 14.20 0.67
N VAL A 332 -1.58 12.89 0.57
CA VAL A 332 -2.28 12.25 -0.55
C VAL A 332 -3.37 11.34 -0.02
N ALA A 333 -4.57 11.42 -0.62
CA ALA A 333 -5.69 10.54 -0.30
C ALA A 333 -5.71 9.34 -1.25
N VAL A 334 -5.84 8.15 -0.68
CA VAL A 334 -6.08 6.90 -1.40
C VAL A 334 -7.51 6.47 -1.15
N LYS A 335 -8.34 6.42 -2.19
CA LYS A 335 -9.77 6.10 -2.07
C LYS A 335 -10.07 4.73 -2.64
N SER A 336 -10.74 3.86 -1.87
CA SER A 336 -11.19 2.56 -2.36
C SER A 336 -12.26 2.72 -3.43
N LYS A 337 -13.36 3.41 -3.12
CA LYS A 337 -14.43 3.77 -4.05
C LYS A 337 -14.70 5.27 -3.95
N PRO A 338 -14.22 6.10 -4.88
CA PRO A 338 -14.54 7.52 -4.91
C PRO A 338 -16.05 7.75 -5.07
N VAL A 339 -16.59 8.72 -4.35
CA VAL A 339 -17.99 9.15 -4.47
C VAL A 339 -18.02 10.58 -4.98
N ALA A 340 -18.78 10.83 -6.03
CA ALA A 340 -18.88 12.16 -6.61
C ALA A 340 -19.41 13.18 -5.58
N GLY A 341 -18.73 14.32 -5.45
CA GLY A 341 -19.09 15.37 -4.51
C GLY A 341 -18.84 15.05 -3.03
N GLN A 342 -18.00 14.05 -2.74
CA GLN A 342 -17.57 13.72 -1.37
C GLN A 342 -16.06 13.64 -1.25
N PHE A 343 -15.53 14.18 -0.16
CA PHE A 343 -14.11 14.09 0.14
C PHE A 343 -13.70 12.66 0.49
N PHE A 344 -14.44 12.02 1.37
CA PHE A 344 -14.17 10.62 1.74
C PHE A 344 -14.83 9.66 0.75
N GLY A 345 -14.10 8.61 0.37
CA GLY A 345 -14.61 7.51 -0.42
C GLY A 345 -15.49 6.56 0.40
N LYS A 346 -16.06 5.59 -0.25
CA LYS A 346 -16.91 4.58 0.35
C LYS A 346 -16.17 3.26 0.52
N SER A 347 -16.31 2.62 1.69
CA SER A 347 -15.80 1.28 1.95
C SER A 347 -16.67 0.23 1.24
N PRO A 348 -16.07 -0.83 0.66
CA PRO A 348 -16.81 -2.00 0.18
C PRO A 348 -17.62 -2.69 1.29
N ILE A 349 -17.12 -2.68 2.52
CA ILE A 349 -17.76 -3.30 3.69
C ILE A 349 -19.14 -2.69 3.93
N GLN A 350 -19.29 -1.37 3.75
CA GLN A 350 -20.56 -0.68 3.94
C GLN A 350 -21.69 -1.27 3.05
N ASP A 351 -21.35 -1.68 1.82
CA ASP A 351 -22.31 -2.30 0.91
C ASP A 351 -22.64 -3.75 1.31
N LEU A 352 -21.72 -4.42 2.02
CA LEU A 352 -21.89 -5.81 2.45
C LEU A 352 -22.67 -5.95 3.76
N ILE A 353 -22.70 -4.94 4.63
CA ILE A 353 -23.36 -4.98 5.93
C ILE A 353 -24.83 -5.44 5.85
N PRO A 354 -25.69 -4.87 4.98
CA PRO A 354 -27.09 -5.31 4.89
C PRO A 354 -27.24 -6.78 4.49
N LEU A 355 -26.40 -7.24 3.56
CA LEU A 355 -26.40 -8.63 3.09
C LEU A 355 -25.92 -9.57 4.20
N GLN A 356 -24.88 -9.20 4.92
CA GLN A 356 -24.35 -9.97 6.05
C GLN A 356 -25.37 -10.12 7.18
N ARG A 357 -26.09 -9.05 7.51
CA ARG A 357 -27.18 -9.10 8.48
C ARG A 357 -28.29 -10.09 8.06
N THR A 358 -28.65 -10.05 6.78
CA THR A 358 -29.68 -10.96 6.23
C THR A 358 -29.16 -12.40 6.22
N TYR A 359 -27.91 -12.63 5.85
CA TYR A 359 -27.28 -13.94 5.90
C TYR A 359 -27.30 -14.53 7.32
N ASN A 360 -26.82 -13.77 8.32
CA ASN A 360 -26.83 -14.20 9.72
C ASN A 360 -28.24 -14.54 10.20
N ARG A 361 -29.25 -13.73 9.83
CA ARG A 361 -30.66 -13.97 10.19
C ARG A 361 -31.18 -15.29 9.64
N ILE A 362 -30.87 -15.62 8.39
CA ILE A 362 -31.31 -16.85 7.74
C ILE A 362 -30.61 -18.05 8.37
N VAL A 363 -29.32 -18.00 8.58
CA VAL A 363 -28.56 -19.10 9.16
C VAL A 363 -28.98 -19.37 10.60
N ASN A 364 -29.22 -18.31 11.40
CA ASN A 364 -29.75 -18.49 12.76
C ASN A 364 -31.14 -19.13 12.74
N LYS A 365 -32.04 -18.75 11.81
CA LYS A 365 -33.34 -19.43 11.67
C LYS A 365 -33.21 -20.90 11.28
N ILE A 366 -32.26 -21.23 10.41
CA ILE A 366 -31.97 -22.63 10.08
C ILE A 366 -31.48 -23.37 11.32
N GLN A 367 -30.63 -22.77 12.12
CA GLN A 367 -30.10 -23.36 13.35
C GLN A 367 -31.22 -23.54 14.38
N ASP A 368 -32.06 -22.54 14.61
CA ASP A 368 -33.20 -22.60 15.50
C ASP A 368 -34.15 -23.76 15.10
N TYR A 369 -34.35 -23.95 13.79
CA TYR A 369 -35.14 -25.06 13.26
C TYR A 369 -34.48 -26.41 13.56
N VAL A 370 -33.18 -26.54 13.33
CA VAL A 370 -32.40 -27.77 13.62
C VAL A 370 -32.43 -28.07 15.12
N ASP A 371 -32.24 -27.08 15.97
CA ASP A 371 -32.25 -27.22 17.43
C ASP A 371 -33.65 -27.64 17.92
N THR A 372 -34.72 -27.09 17.31
CA THR A 372 -36.10 -27.45 17.61
C THR A 372 -36.42 -28.93 17.24
N ILE A 373 -35.95 -29.38 16.07
CA ILE A 373 -36.09 -30.77 15.65
C ILE A 373 -35.24 -31.70 16.53
N ALA A 374 -34.04 -31.30 16.87
CA ALA A 374 -33.15 -32.09 17.72
C ALA A 374 -33.71 -32.26 19.13
N ALA A 375 -34.42 -31.29 19.65
CA ALA A 375 -35.12 -31.37 20.93
C ALA A 375 -36.29 -32.39 20.92
N ASN A 376 -36.85 -32.68 19.73
CA ASN A 376 -37.85 -33.70 19.45
C ASN A 376 -38.96 -33.80 20.53
N PRO A 377 -39.79 -32.75 20.69
CA PRO A 377 -40.80 -32.70 21.75
C PRO A 377 -41.80 -33.87 21.66
N LEU A 378 -42.05 -34.48 22.81
CA LEU A 378 -43.00 -35.55 22.96
C LEU A 378 -44.41 -34.99 23.18
N ILE A 379 -45.37 -35.39 22.37
CA ILE A 379 -46.79 -35.12 22.58
C ILE A 379 -47.41 -36.30 23.23
N ALA A 380 -48.07 -36.06 24.35
CA ALA A 380 -48.79 -37.10 25.08
C ALA A 380 -50.11 -36.56 25.69
N PRO A 381 -51.22 -37.28 25.69
CA PRO A 381 -52.41 -36.88 26.43
C PRO A 381 -52.09 -36.67 27.92
N GLU A 382 -52.73 -35.71 28.55
CA GLU A 382 -52.54 -35.41 29.97
C GLU A 382 -52.75 -36.65 30.82
N GLY A 383 -51.79 -36.97 31.72
CA GLY A 383 -51.83 -38.15 32.61
C GLY A 383 -51.57 -39.49 31.89
N SER A 384 -51.24 -39.52 30.62
CA SER A 384 -50.92 -40.73 29.88
C SER A 384 -49.54 -41.32 30.20
N ILE A 385 -48.56 -40.51 30.54
CA ILE A 385 -47.19 -40.96 30.88
C ILE A 385 -47.19 -41.32 32.40
N ALA A 386 -46.80 -42.56 32.73
CA ALA A 386 -46.81 -43.01 34.10
C ALA A 386 -45.55 -42.59 34.89
N ASN A 387 -44.46 -42.42 34.24
CA ASN A 387 -43.14 -42.02 34.81
C ASN A 387 -42.73 -40.60 34.39
N LEU A 388 -43.67 -39.64 34.39
CA LEU A 388 -43.42 -38.28 33.93
C LEU A 388 -42.37 -37.58 34.79
N ASP A 389 -42.39 -37.75 36.12
CA ASP A 389 -41.44 -37.11 37.04
C ASP A 389 -40.00 -37.61 36.82
N GLU A 390 -39.80 -38.85 36.44
CA GLU A 390 -38.54 -39.45 36.12
C GLU A 390 -38.05 -38.92 34.74
N LEU A 391 -38.96 -38.83 33.80
CA LEU A 391 -38.69 -38.34 32.46
C LEU A 391 -38.32 -36.83 32.44
N ASP A 392 -38.97 -36.06 33.32
CA ASP A 392 -38.71 -34.62 33.47
C ASP A 392 -37.33 -34.35 34.12
N ALA A 393 -36.91 -35.26 35.00
CA ALA A 393 -35.63 -35.16 35.69
C ALA A 393 -34.42 -35.61 34.83
N THR A 394 -34.60 -36.68 34.03
CA THR A 394 -33.49 -37.31 33.29
C THR A 394 -33.51 -37.08 31.78
N GLY A 395 -34.65 -36.61 31.24
CA GLY A 395 -34.85 -36.54 29.80
C GLY A 395 -35.06 -37.92 29.17
N ILE A 396 -35.10 -37.94 27.83
CA ILE A 396 -35.17 -39.17 27.03
C ILE A 396 -33.77 -39.56 26.58
N GLU A 397 -33.13 -40.47 27.31
CA GLU A 397 -31.83 -41.02 26.93
C GLU A 397 -31.96 -42.24 26.02
N PRO A 398 -30.95 -42.63 25.27
CA PRO A 398 -30.95 -43.86 24.50
C PRO A 398 -31.18 -45.09 25.40
N GLY A 399 -32.29 -45.80 25.21
CA GLY A 399 -32.67 -46.97 26.01
C GLY A 399 -33.74 -46.67 27.08
N THR A 400 -34.23 -45.46 27.22
CA THR A 400 -35.33 -45.09 28.13
C THR A 400 -36.60 -45.81 27.74
N ILE A 401 -37.23 -46.49 28.70
CA ILE A 401 -38.52 -47.16 28.52
C ILE A 401 -39.65 -46.21 28.94
N LEU A 402 -40.42 -45.75 27.96
CA LEU A 402 -41.58 -44.90 28.20
C LEU A 402 -42.78 -45.76 28.60
N ILE A 403 -43.21 -45.63 29.85
CA ILE A 403 -44.40 -46.32 30.36
C ILE A 403 -45.61 -45.41 30.20
N TYR A 404 -46.59 -45.83 29.39
CA TYR A 404 -47.80 -45.04 29.17
C TYR A 404 -49.08 -45.80 29.47
N ARG A 405 -50.10 -45.08 29.90
CA ARG A 405 -51.46 -45.59 30.10
C ARG A 405 -52.26 -45.41 28.82
N ASN A 406 -53.03 -46.39 28.44
CA ASN A 406 -53.88 -46.30 27.25
C ASN A 406 -55.13 -45.45 27.51
N VAL A 407 -54.99 -44.14 27.64
CA VAL A 407 -56.05 -43.16 27.96
C VAL A 407 -56.39 -42.30 26.72
N GLY A 408 -56.03 -42.73 25.54
CA GLY A 408 -56.22 -41.97 24.29
C GLY A 408 -55.14 -42.27 23.26
N ASP A 409 -54.73 -41.27 22.52
CA ASP A 409 -53.71 -41.45 21.54
C ASP A 409 -52.35 -41.79 22.18
N ARG A 410 -51.55 -42.57 21.48
CA ARG A 410 -50.22 -42.97 21.97
C ARG A 410 -49.32 -41.74 22.03
N PRO A 411 -48.48 -41.63 23.06
CA PRO A 411 -47.37 -40.62 23.01
C PRO A 411 -46.61 -40.75 21.71
N SER A 412 -46.41 -39.63 21.03
CA SER A 412 -45.71 -39.57 19.76
C SER A 412 -44.84 -38.34 19.73
N PHE A 413 -43.74 -38.42 19.01
CA PHE A 413 -42.93 -37.23 18.79
C PHE A 413 -43.62 -36.27 17.83
N LEU A 414 -43.52 -34.99 18.11
CA LEU A 414 -44.01 -33.93 17.21
C LEU A 414 -43.29 -34.00 15.87
N GLN A 415 -44.06 -34.27 14.81
CA GLN A 415 -43.50 -34.24 13.48
C GLN A 415 -43.49 -32.79 12.99
N TYR A 416 -42.30 -32.23 12.79
CA TYR A 416 -42.14 -30.93 12.17
C TYR A 416 -42.16 -31.07 10.65
N PRO A 417 -42.74 -30.11 9.92
CA PRO A 417 -42.62 -30.10 8.46
C PRO A 417 -41.16 -29.89 8.08
N ASP A 418 -40.73 -30.49 6.99
CA ASP A 418 -39.38 -30.32 6.49
C ASP A 418 -39.06 -28.84 6.24
N LEU A 419 -37.78 -28.45 6.45
CA LEU A 419 -37.32 -27.10 6.13
C LEU A 419 -37.51 -26.84 4.61
N PRO A 420 -38.25 -25.80 4.20
CA PRO A 420 -38.43 -25.52 2.79
C PRO A 420 -37.08 -25.30 2.09
N SER A 421 -36.85 -26.00 0.97
CA SER A 421 -35.60 -25.89 0.20
C SER A 421 -35.35 -24.47 -0.27
N THR A 422 -36.40 -23.64 -0.38
CA THR A 422 -36.28 -22.19 -0.73
C THR A 422 -35.46 -21.43 0.31
N VAL A 423 -35.47 -21.79 1.58
CA VAL A 423 -34.66 -21.11 2.62
C VAL A 423 -33.19 -21.39 2.43
N LEU A 424 -32.85 -22.62 2.05
CA LEU A 424 -31.46 -22.99 1.75
C LEU A 424 -30.96 -22.29 0.46
N SER A 425 -31.81 -22.25 -0.58
CA SER A 425 -31.52 -21.54 -1.81
C SER A 425 -31.31 -20.03 -1.56
N GLU A 426 -32.16 -19.41 -0.73
CA GLU A 426 -32.04 -17.98 -0.39
C GLU A 426 -30.72 -17.68 0.34
N ARG A 427 -30.29 -18.53 1.29
CA ARG A 427 -28.98 -18.43 1.92
C ARG A 427 -27.85 -18.41 0.89
N ASP A 428 -27.92 -19.33 -0.09
CA ASP A 428 -26.87 -19.47 -1.10
C ASP A 428 -26.91 -18.30 -2.10
N HIS A 429 -28.11 -17.78 -2.42
CA HIS A 429 -28.23 -16.56 -3.23
C HIS A 429 -27.61 -15.35 -2.55
N ILE A 430 -27.90 -15.12 -1.28
CA ILE A 430 -27.30 -13.99 -0.53
C ILE A 430 -25.79 -14.14 -0.45
N ALA A 431 -25.25 -15.35 -0.26
CA ALA A 431 -23.83 -15.58 -0.28
C ALA A 431 -23.19 -15.19 -1.63
N SER A 432 -23.84 -15.55 -2.75
CA SER A 432 -23.42 -15.17 -4.09
C SER A 432 -23.56 -13.67 -4.34
N ASP A 433 -24.61 -13.03 -3.82
CA ASP A 433 -24.77 -11.58 -3.91
C ASP A 433 -23.67 -10.83 -3.15
N MET A 434 -23.23 -11.37 -1.99
CA MET A 434 -22.10 -10.80 -1.25
C MET A 434 -20.80 -10.86 -2.07
N GLU A 435 -20.51 -11.99 -2.72
CA GLU A 435 -19.38 -12.14 -3.62
C GLU A 435 -19.47 -11.15 -4.79
N TYR A 436 -20.66 -11.02 -5.39
CA TYR A 436 -20.92 -10.07 -6.46
C TYR A 436 -20.69 -8.62 -6.03
N VAL A 437 -21.20 -8.20 -4.87
CA VAL A 437 -21.04 -6.82 -4.34
C VAL A 437 -19.60 -6.55 -3.94
N ALA A 438 -18.91 -7.53 -3.37
CA ALA A 438 -17.49 -7.43 -3.04
C ALA A 438 -16.60 -7.31 -4.29
N GLY A 439 -17.09 -7.73 -5.47
CA GLY A 439 -16.32 -7.75 -6.70
C GLY A 439 -15.31 -8.89 -6.77
N VAL A 440 -15.53 -9.95 -6.02
CA VAL A 440 -14.74 -11.18 -6.03
C VAL A 440 -15.67 -12.35 -6.33
N SER A 441 -15.19 -13.33 -7.08
CA SER A 441 -15.98 -14.52 -7.38
C SER A 441 -15.63 -15.67 -6.46
N GLN A 442 -16.46 -16.68 -6.46
CA GLN A 442 -16.24 -17.93 -5.76
C GLN A 442 -14.96 -18.64 -6.20
N LEU A 443 -14.57 -18.44 -7.47
CA LEU A 443 -13.30 -18.93 -8.01
C LEU A 443 -12.11 -18.29 -7.29
N MET A 444 -12.17 -16.99 -6.99
CA MET A 444 -11.10 -16.29 -6.27
C MET A 444 -11.07 -16.63 -4.78
N VAL A 445 -12.23 -16.77 -4.14
CA VAL A 445 -12.35 -17.01 -2.69
C VAL A 445 -11.98 -18.45 -2.31
N VAL A 446 -12.47 -19.43 -3.07
CA VAL A 446 -12.37 -20.86 -2.70
C VAL A 446 -11.63 -21.68 -3.76
N GLY A 447 -11.31 -21.09 -4.91
CA GLY A 447 -10.74 -21.82 -6.07
C GLY A 447 -11.73 -22.77 -6.75
N ALA A 448 -13.02 -22.70 -6.39
CA ALA A 448 -14.05 -23.54 -6.97
C ALA A 448 -14.58 -22.97 -8.28
N THR A 449 -14.58 -23.76 -9.32
CA THR A 449 -15.20 -23.37 -10.58
C THR A 449 -16.72 -23.47 -10.48
N PRO A 450 -17.47 -22.49 -11.05
CA PRO A 450 -18.92 -22.56 -11.12
C PRO A 450 -19.37 -23.86 -11.82
N SER A 451 -20.53 -24.40 -11.40
CA SER A 451 -21.07 -25.65 -11.98
C SER A 451 -21.28 -25.48 -13.50
N GLY A 452 -20.70 -26.40 -14.29
CA GLY A 452 -20.79 -26.39 -15.74
C GLY A 452 -19.63 -25.69 -16.47
N VAL A 453 -18.68 -25.07 -15.75
CA VAL A 453 -17.49 -24.46 -16.34
C VAL A 453 -16.32 -25.43 -16.18
N THR A 454 -15.97 -26.12 -17.28
CA THR A 454 -14.88 -27.13 -17.32
C THR A 454 -13.76 -26.71 -18.26
N SER A 455 -13.95 -25.66 -19.08
CA SER A 455 -12.94 -25.18 -20.01
C SER A 455 -12.00 -24.20 -19.34
N GLY A 456 -10.68 -24.39 -19.52
CA GLY A 456 -9.65 -23.45 -19.04
C GLY A 456 -9.91 -22.04 -19.52
N THR A 457 -10.27 -21.86 -20.80
CA THR A 457 -10.59 -20.54 -21.39
C THR A 457 -11.79 -19.84 -20.71
N ALA A 458 -12.80 -20.61 -20.29
CA ALA A 458 -13.94 -20.04 -19.58
C ALA A 458 -13.57 -19.63 -18.15
N ILE A 459 -12.69 -20.36 -17.49
CA ILE A 459 -12.14 -20.03 -16.16
C ILE A 459 -11.31 -18.72 -16.27
N ASP A 460 -10.47 -18.61 -17.30
CA ASP A 460 -9.66 -17.43 -17.53
C ASP A 460 -10.51 -16.18 -17.83
N ASN A 461 -11.59 -16.33 -18.60
CA ASN A 461 -12.54 -15.24 -18.83
C ASN A 461 -13.22 -14.79 -17.54
N LEU A 462 -13.57 -15.70 -16.63
CA LEU A 462 -14.13 -15.34 -15.32
C LEU A 462 -13.10 -14.58 -14.46
N ARG A 463 -11.86 -15.03 -14.41
CA ARG A 463 -10.78 -14.30 -13.73
C ARG A 463 -10.58 -12.90 -14.31
N GLN A 464 -10.64 -12.76 -15.62
CA GLN A 464 -10.50 -11.46 -16.29
C GLN A 464 -11.65 -10.50 -15.93
N ILE A 465 -12.90 -11.00 -15.81
CA ILE A 465 -14.05 -10.19 -15.36
C ILE A 465 -13.83 -9.73 -13.92
N ASP A 466 -13.41 -10.60 -13.03
CA ASP A 466 -13.14 -10.26 -11.63
C ASP A 466 -12.01 -9.23 -11.50
N ASN A 467 -10.91 -9.43 -12.23
CA ASN A 467 -9.81 -8.46 -12.29
C ASN A 467 -10.26 -7.10 -12.81
N THR A 468 -11.18 -7.06 -13.80
CA THR A 468 -11.72 -5.81 -14.34
C THR A 468 -12.52 -5.04 -13.28
N ARG A 469 -13.24 -5.72 -12.41
CA ARG A 469 -14.01 -5.07 -11.33
C ARG A 469 -13.12 -4.46 -10.26
N MET A 470 -12.01 -5.12 -9.95
CA MET A 470 -11.02 -4.62 -8.98
C MET A 470 -10.09 -3.56 -9.56
N SER A 471 -9.97 -3.48 -10.88
CA SER A 471 -9.09 -2.53 -11.55
C SER A 471 -9.40 -1.08 -11.21
N LEU A 472 -10.68 -0.73 -10.98
CA LEU A 472 -11.06 0.64 -10.57
C LEU A 472 -10.40 1.04 -9.24
N THR A 473 -10.41 0.16 -8.25
CA THR A 473 -9.74 0.42 -6.97
C THR A 473 -8.22 0.46 -7.14
N ALA A 474 -7.66 -0.44 -7.94
CA ALA A 474 -6.22 -0.47 -8.24
C ALA A 474 -5.78 0.81 -8.98
N ASP A 475 -6.57 1.30 -9.93
CA ASP A 475 -6.28 2.54 -10.67
C ASP A 475 -6.30 3.76 -9.73
N ASN A 476 -7.25 3.84 -8.78
CA ASN A 476 -7.27 4.90 -7.77
C ASN A 476 -6.04 4.88 -6.86
N ILE A 477 -5.56 3.69 -6.47
CA ILE A 477 -4.34 3.53 -5.69
C ILE A 477 -3.13 3.99 -6.51
N ARG A 478 -3.07 3.63 -7.80
CA ARG A 478 -2.00 4.07 -8.70
C ARG A 478 -1.95 5.58 -8.88
N ASP A 479 -3.10 6.22 -9.07
CA ASP A 479 -3.18 7.68 -9.18
C ASP A 479 -2.66 8.36 -7.91
N ALA A 480 -2.97 7.81 -6.74
CA ALA A 480 -2.44 8.27 -5.48
C ALA A 480 -0.92 8.06 -5.38
N VAL A 481 -0.40 6.92 -5.82
CA VAL A 481 1.04 6.64 -5.86
C VAL A 481 1.77 7.61 -6.80
N ILE A 482 1.19 7.96 -7.95
CA ILE A 482 1.73 9.01 -8.84
C ILE A 482 1.76 10.38 -8.14
N ALA A 483 0.69 10.73 -7.42
CA ALA A 483 0.66 11.97 -6.66
C ALA A 483 1.75 11.99 -5.57
N MET A 484 1.94 10.87 -4.84
CA MET A 484 3.04 10.73 -3.88
C MET A 484 4.40 10.91 -4.54
N ALA A 485 4.64 10.26 -5.67
CA ALA A 485 5.90 10.34 -6.39
C ALA A 485 6.24 11.78 -6.80
N ARG A 486 5.24 12.58 -7.21
CA ARG A 486 5.42 14.01 -7.50
C ARG A 486 5.88 14.79 -6.27
N ILE A 487 5.21 14.58 -5.14
CA ILE A 487 5.59 15.21 -3.86
C ILE A 487 7.02 14.78 -3.48
N TRP A 488 7.36 13.50 -3.61
CA TRP A 488 8.68 12.97 -3.30
C TRP A 488 9.81 13.61 -4.12
N LEU A 489 9.61 13.78 -5.42
CA LEU A 489 10.59 14.46 -6.28
C LEU A 489 10.76 15.93 -5.88
N ARG A 490 9.67 16.62 -5.53
CA ARG A 490 9.73 18.02 -5.10
C ARG A 490 10.41 18.17 -3.74
N LEU A 491 10.11 17.30 -2.78
CA LEU A 491 10.78 17.30 -1.48
C LEU A 491 12.29 17.00 -1.63
N ASN A 492 12.64 16.00 -2.45
CA ASN A 492 14.05 15.73 -2.74
C ASN A 492 14.74 16.92 -3.39
N LYS A 493 14.07 17.59 -4.32
CA LYS A 493 14.63 18.79 -4.97
C LYS A 493 14.86 19.95 -3.99
N GLU A 494 13.93 20.17 -3.07
CA GLU A 494 13.99 21.30 -2.13
C GLU A 494 14.99 21.06 -0.99
N TYR A 495 15.02 19.83 -0.45
CA TYR A 495 15.77 19.54 0.78
C TYR A 495 17.09 18.82 0.56
N SER A 496 17.37 18.28 -0.63
CA SER A 496 18.67 17.70 -0.92
C SER A 496 19.73 18.78 -1.09
N SER A 497 20.75 18.73 -0.27
CA SER A 497 21.91 19.64 -0.38
C SER A 497 23.12 18.88 -0.89
N GLY A 498 23.80 19.45 -1.91
CA GLY A 498 25.01 18.88 -2.48
C GLY A 498 24.79 17.61 -3.31
N TYR A 499 25.89 16.92 -3.59
CA TYR A 499 25.86 15.64 -4.30
C TYR A 499 25.52 14.51 -3.33
N ARG A 500 24.62 13.65 -3.75
CA ARG A 500 24.19 12.45 -3.00
C ARG A 500 24.46 11.21 -3.81
N THR A 501 24.68 10.11 -3.11
CA THR A 501 24.83 8.79 -3.71
C THR A 501 23.57 7.95 -3.43
N MET A 502 23.12 7.20 -4.42
CA MET A 502 22.08 6.19 -4.28
C MET A 502 22.60 4.85 -4.78
N GLN A 503 22.35 3.81 -4.03
CA GLN A 503 22.66 2.44 -4.43
C GLN A 503 21.39 1.77 -4.88
N ILE A 504 21.37 1.23 -6.08
CA ILE A 504 20.23 0.53 -6.66
C ILE A 504 20.68 -0.86 -7.05
N ALA A 505 19.91 -1.87 -6.66
CA ALA A 505 20.13 -3.23 -7.13
C ALA A 505 19.81 -3.31 -8.62
N GLY A 506 20.77 -3.77 -9.42
CA GLY A 506 20.55 -4.05 -10.83
C GLY A 506 19.77 -5.37 -11.02
N SER A 507 19.29 -5.60 -12.23
CA SER A 507 18.62 -6.85 -12.62
C SER A 507 19.52 -8.09 -12.51
N ASP A 508 20.81 -7.90 -12.30
CA ASP A 508 21.87 -8.91 -12.19
C ASP A 508 22.41 -9.05 -10.75
N ASP A 509 21.68 -8.59 -9.74
CA ASP A 509 22.08 -8.51 -8.32
C ASP A 509 23.34 -7.66 -8.05
N ALA A 510 23.80 -6.88 -9.02
CA ALA A 510 24.89 -5.95 -8.82
C ALA A 510 24.35 -4.61 -8.27
N GLY A 511 24.96 -4.13 -7.19
CA GLY A 511 24.67 -2.79 -6.68
C GLY A 511 25.33 -1.72 -7.53
N TYR A 512 24.54 -0.86 -8.13
CA TYR A 512 25.05 0.31 -8.86
C TYR A 512 24.94 1.56 -8.00
N VAL A 513 26.05 2.33 -7.94
CA VAL A 513 26.09 3.59 -7.19
C VAL A 513 25.96 4.75 -8.19
N TYR A 514 24.93 5.55 -8.03
CA TYR A 514 24.71 6.76 -8.82
C TYR A 514 24.88 7.99 -7.95
N THR A 515 25.54 9.00 -8.49
CA THR A 515 25.67 10.32 -7.85
C THR A 515 24.70 11.28 -8.53
N TRP A 516 23.93 12.02 -7.75
CA TRP A 516 22.94 12.98 -8.24
C TRP A 516 22.90 14.22 -7.34
N CYS A 517 22.34 15.30 -7.87
CA CYS A 517 22.10 16.55 -7.13
C CYS A 517 20.68 17.06 -7.41
N ALA A 518 20.23 18.05 -6.64
CA ALA A 518 18.90 18.64 -6.78
C ALA A 518 18.60 19.19 -8.19
N ASP A 519 19.63 19.65 -8.93
CA ASP A 519 19.48 20.18 -10.28
C ASP A 519 19.23 19.09 -11.34
N ASP A 520 19.53 17.84 -11.00
CA ASP A 520 19.26 16.69 -11.86
C ASP A 520 17.78 16.27 -11.83
N ILE A 521 16.98 16.87 -10.94
CA ILE A 521 15.53 16.58 -10.80
C ILE A 521 14.75 17.72 -11.48
N ASN A 522 14.44 17.58 -12.77
CA ASN A 522 13.68 18.61 -13.50
C ASN A 522 12.34 18.16 -14.03
N SER A 523 12.12 16.86 -14.29
CA SER A 523 10.89 16.34 -14.86
C SER A 523 9.99 15.81 -13.75
N TYR A 524 8.75 16.27 -13.72
CA TYR A 524 7.70 15.80 -12.81
C TYR A 524 6.58 15.07 -13.57
N ASP A 525 6.82 14.75 -14.85
CA ASP A 525 5.85 14.00 -15.67
C ASP A 525 6.01 12.51 -15.36
N ILE A 526 5.33 12.11 -14.28
CA ILE A 526 5.33 10.72 -13.82
C ILE A 526 4.18 10.04 -14.52
N ARG A 527 4.51 8.99 -15.25
CA ARG A 527 3.54 8.08 -15.84
C ARG A 527 3.75 6.69 -15.29
N TYR A 528 2.70 5.97 -15.36
CA TYR A 528 2.68 4.57 -15.04
C TYR A 528 2.97 3.78 -16.32
N THR A 529 4.03 3.00 -16.35
CA THR A 529 4.35 2.14 -17.51
C THR A 529 3.53 0.87 -17.53
N ALA A 530 2.74 0.59 -16.52
CA ALA A 530 2.09 -0.68 -16.45
C ALA A 530 0.81 -0.73 -17.29
N GLU A 531 0.80 -1.61 -18.23
CA GLU A 531 -0.37 -2.40 -18.53
C GLU A 531 -0.93 -2.94 -17.21
N ASN A 532 -2.22 -2.79 -16.98
CA ASN A 532 -2.90 -3.21 -15.77
C ASN A 532 -2.60 -4.70 -15.51
N GLU A 533 -1.69 -5.02 -14.59
CA GLU A 533 -1.27 -6.40 -14.30
C GLU A 533 -2.43 -7.28 -13.83
N LEU A 534 -3.49 -6.68 -13.26
CA LEU A 534 -4.74 -7.39 -12.98
C LEU A 534 -5.45 -7.85 -14.26
N ARG A 535 -5.23 -7.19 -15.40
CA ARG A 535 -5.76 -7.62 -16.71
C ARG A 535 -4.87 -8.64 -17.39
N HIS A 536 -3.56 -8.64 -17.08
CA HIS A 536 -2.57 -9.55 -17.65
C HIS A 536 -1.87 -10.31 -16.53
N SER A 537 -2.56 -11.28 -15.94
CA SER A 537 -1.94 -12.19 -14.98
C SER A 537 -0.74 -12.92 -15.64
N LYS A 538 0.25 -13.33 -14.85
CA LYS A 538 1.39 -14.12 -15.38
C LYS A 538 0.92 -15.34 -16.20
N ASP A 539 -0.20 -15.93 -15.82
CA ASP A 539 -0.79 -17.05 -16.55
C ASP A 539 -1.39 -16.60 -17.90
N GLN A 540 -2.01 -15.41 -17.95
CA GLN A 540 -2.48 -14.84 -19.21
C GLN A 540 -1.31 -14.51 -20.14
N GLN A 541 -0.27 -13.89 -19.62
CA GLN A 541 0.95 -13.62 -20.40
C GLN A 541 1.59 -14.89 -20.94
N ARG A 542 1.56 -16.00 -20.19
CA ARG A 542 1.99 -17.32 -20.64
C ARG A 542 1.12 -17.84 -21.79
N GLN A 543 -0.20 -17.72 -21.67
CA GLN A 543 -1.14 -18.14 -22.69
C GLN A 543 -0.99 -17.30 -23.97
N ASP A 544 -0.92 -15.97 -23.86
CA ASP A 544 -0.73 -15.07 -24.98
C ASP A 544 0.58 -15.36 -25.71
N PHE A 545 1.65 -15.66 -24.93
CA PHE A 545 2.92 -16.09 -25.47
C PHE A 545 2.81 -17.43 -26.24
N VAL A 546 2.10 -18.42 -25.67
CA VAL A 546 1.87 -19.72 -26.33
C VAL A 546 1.02 -19.55 -27.60
N GLN A 547 0.00 -18.71 -27.56
CA GLN A 547 -0.81 -18.40 -28.75
C GLN A 547 0.01 -17.69 -29.84
N ALA A 548 0.80 -16.70 -29.47
CA ALA A 548 1.68 -16.01 -30.40
C ALA A 548 2.74 -16.97 -31.00
N LEU A 549 3.20 -17.93 -30.21
CA LEU A 549 4.09 -19.00 -30.66
C LEU A 549 3.41 -19.95 -31.67
N GLN A 550 2.14 -20.31 -31.43
CA GLN A 550 1.35 -21.13 -32.34
C GLN A 550 1.06 -20.40 -33.66
N LEU A 551 0.93 -19.09 -33.63
CA LEU A 551 0.74 -18.23 -34.80
C LEU A 551 2.06 -17.97 -35.58
N GLY A 552 3.20 -18.49 -35.11
CA GLY A 552 4.51 -18.32 -35.72
C GLY A 552 5.12 -16.92 -35.57
N ALA A 553 4.58 -16.07 -34.65
CA ALA A 553 5.04 -14.69 -34.44
C ALA A 553 6.49 -14.58 -33.95
N PHE A 554 7.04 -15.67 -33.42
CA PHE A 554 8.37 -15.73 -32.82
C PHE A 554 9.32 -16.70 -33.53
N THR A 555 8.97 -17.17 -34.74
CA THR A 555 9.82 -18.03 -35.50
C THR A 555 10.64 -17.25 -36.53
N ASP A 556 11.92 -17.62 -36.65
CA ASP A 556 12.79 -17.11 -37.72
C ASP A 556 12.41 -17.73 -39.08
N ASP A 557 12.95 -17.16 -40.18
CA ASP A 557 12.72 -17.63 -41.53
C ASP A 557 12.99 -19.13 -41.75
N ASN A 558 13.73 -19.76 -40.86
CA ASN A 558 14.05 -21.19 -40.82
C ASN A 558 13.07 -22.02 -39.95
N GLY A 559 11.99 -21.44 -39.42
CA GLY A 559 11.03 -22.12 -38.58
C GLY A 559 11.53 -22.42 -37.14
N GLN A 560 12.68 -21.86 -36.73
CA GLN A 560 13.21 -22.01 -35.38
C GLN A 560 12.77 -20.81 -34.51
N LEU A 561 12.55 -21.08 -33.22
CA LEU A 561 12.28 -20.04 -32.23
C LEU A 561 13.42 -19.02 -32.17
N SER A 562 13.07 -17.74 -32.29
CA SER A 562 14.02 -16.64 -32.13
C SER A 562 14.68 -16.67 -30.74
N LYS A 563 15.91 -16.15 -30.64
CA LYS A 563 16.63 -16.13 -29.35
C LYS A 563 15.85 -15.31 -28.29
N SER A 564 15.23 -14.19 -28.70
CA SER A 564 14.39 -13.35 -27.83
C SER A 564 13.13 -14.09 -27.33
N ALA A 565 12.52 -14.91 -28.18
CA ALA A 565 11.37 -15.70 -27.78
C ALA A 565 11.74 -16.82 -26.77
N LYS A 566 12.90 -17.44 -26.94
CA LYS A 566 13.41 -18.42 -25.96
C LYS A 566 13.69 -17.78 -24.61
N GLN A 567 14.23 -16.58 -24.58
CA GLN A 567 14.47 -15.82 -23.36
C GLN A 567 13.15 -15.45 -22.69
N ARG A 568 12.18 -14.89 -23.44
CA ARG A 568 10.86 -14.53 -22.91
C ARG A 568 10.08 -15.74 -22.39
N ALA A 569 10.21 -16.89 -23.06
CA ALA A 569 9.64 -18.15 -22.57
C ALA A 569 10.21 -18.54 -21.20
N ARG A 570 11.53 -18.42 -21.00
CA ARG A 570 12.16 -18.74 -19.72
C ARG A 570 11.68 -17.82 -18.61
N GLU A 571 11.66 -16.50 -18.83
CA GLU A 571 11.15 -15.51 -17.86
C GLU A 571 9.71 -15.83 -17.44
N LEU A 572 8.84 -16.16 -18.40
CA LEU A 572 7.42 -16.42 -18.14
C LEU A 572 7.14 -17.77 -17.47
N PHE A 573 7.89 -18.82 -17.83
CA PHE A 573 7.58 -20.19 -17.39
C PHE A 573 8.43 -20.68 -16.22
N MET A 574 9.67 -20.19 -16.07
CA MET A 574 10.58 -20.67 -15.02
C MET A 574 10.73 -19.74 -13.82
N GLY A 575 10.38 -18.45 -13.97
CA GLY A 575 10.53 -17.45 -12.89
C GLY A 575 11.99 -17.18 -12.51
N ASP A 576 12.27 -16.03 -11.92
CA ASP A 576 13.63 -15.62 -11.57
C ASP A 576 14.31 -16.53 -10.52
N SER A 577 13.55 -17.19 -9.66
CA SER A 577 14.10 -18.02 -8.58
C SER A 577 14.53 -19.44 -8.99
N ALA A 578 14.02 -19.96 -10.11
CA ALA A 578 14.41 -21.30 -10.59
C ALA A 578 15.71 -21.30 -11.41
N VAL A 579 16.22 -20.11 -11.72
CA VAL A 579 17.40 -19.91 -12.59
C VAL A 579 18.71 -19.89 -11.79
N GLY A 580 18.64 -19.91 -10.44
CA GLY A 580 19.81 -19.79 -9.56
C GLY A 580 20.95 -20.82 -9.82
N ASP A 581 20.65 -21.99 -10.39
CA ASP A 581 21.66 -23.04 -10.60
C ASP A 581 21.94 -23.38 -12.08
N ALA A 582 21.27 -22.74 -13.04
CA ALA A 582 21.38 -23.06 -14.45
C ALA A 582 21.70 -21.86 -15.35
N PHE A 583 22.62 -20.98 -14.91
CA PHE A 583 23.18 -20.01 -15.85
C PHE A 583 23.93 -20.77 -16.94
N THR A 584 23.37 -20.76 -18.14
CA THR A 584 24.16 -21.16 -19.31
C THR A 584 25.33 -20.20 -19.44
N LEU A 585 26.46 -20.68 -19.91
CA LEU A 585 27.66 -19.85 -20.14
C LEU A 585 27.29 -18.58 -20.94
N ASP A 586 26.37 -18.71 -21.89
CA ASP A 586 25.85 -17.59 -22.70
C ASP A 586 25.15 -16.50 -21.86
N GLU A 587 24.40 -16.88 -20.83
CA GLU A 587 23.72 -15.92 -19.95
C GLU A 587 24.70 -15.19 -19.03
N LEU A 588 25.72 -15.89 -18.54
CA LEU A 588 26.81 -15.26 -17.79
C LEU A 588 27.57 -14.26 -18.66
N GLN A 589 27.82 -14.60 -19.92
CA GLN A 589 28.47 -13.71 -20.88
C GLN A 589 27.62 -12.45 -21.15
N ARG A 590 26.28 -12.60 -21.33
CA ARG A 590 25.37 -11.46 -21.49
C ARG A 590 25.34 -10.57 -20.25
N LYS A 591 25.26 -11.16 -19.06
CA LYS A 591 25.28 -10.41 -17.80
C LYS A 591 26.61 -9.65 -17.63
N ASN A 592 27.74 -10.28 -17.96
CA ASN A 592 29.03 -9.60 -17.91
C ASN A 592 29.09 -8.43 -18.90
N ALA A 593 28.67 -8.62 -20.13
CA ALA A 593 28.62 -7.54 -21.12
C ALA A 593 27.69 -6.40 -20.68
N ALA A 594 26.54 -6.71 -20.06
CA ALA A 594 25.64 -5.71 -19.50
C ALA A 594 26.28 -4.96 -18.33
N ARG A 595 27.05 -5.63 -17.46
CA ARG A 595 27.83 -4.98 -16.39
C ARG A 595 28.91 -4.05 -16.95
N GLU A 596 29.60 -4.47 -17.99
CA GLU A 596 30.59 -3.64 -18.66
C GLU A 596 29.96 -2.36 -19.23
N ASN A 597 28.76 -2.45 -19.82
CA ASN A 597 27.98 -1.30 -20.24
C ASN A 597 27.63 -0.36 -19.06
N ALA A 598 27.27 -0.92 -17.92
CA ALA A 598 26.94 -0.13 -16.72
C ALA A 598 28.17 0.53 -16.07
N PHE A 599 29.35 -0.10 -16.13
CA PHE A 599 30.60 0.51 -15.67
C PHE A 599 30.96 1.74 -16.52
N LEU A 600 30.61 1.73 -17.79
CA LEU A 600 30.81 2.88 -18.66
C LEU A 600 30.04 4.11 -18.20
N ASP A 601 28.80 3.94 -17.68
CA ASP A 601 28.01 5.04 -17.07
C ASP A 601 28.74 5.65 -15.84
N GLN A 602 29.64 4.90 -15.22
CA GLN A 602 30.49 5.35 -14.11
C GLN A 602 31.88 5.89 -14.56
N GLY A 603 32.10 5.96 -15.86
CA GLY A 603 33.36 6.43 -16.43
C GLY A 603 34.51 5.42 -16.42
N VAL A 604 34.19 4.14 -16.23
CA VAL A 604 35.15 3.03 -16.27
C VAL A 604 34.93 2.25 -17.56
N VAL A 605 36.00 2.16 -18.38
CA VAL A 605 35.97 1.33 -19.59
C VAL A 605 36.69 0.01 -19.28
N PRO A 606 35.98 -1.11 -19.28
CA PRO A 606 36.57 -2.40 -19.02
C PRO A 606 37.45 -2.85 -20.19
N GLU A 607 38.53 -3.57 -19.90
CA GLU A 607 39.34 -4.23 -20.92
C GLU A 607 38.70 -5.57 -21.31
N ARG A 608 38.81 -5.91 -22.61
CA ARG A 608 38.34 -7.20 -23.12
C ARG A 608 39.03 -8.35 -22.37
N TYR A 609 38.25 -9.29 -21.83
CA TYR A 609 38.75 -10.42 -21.10
C TYR A 609 38.94 -11.67 -21.99
N ARG A 610 39.94 -12.48 -21.67
CA ARG A 610 40.31 -13.65 -22.50
C ARG A 610 39.16 -14.67 -22.69
N TYR A 611 38.28 -14.77 -21.71
CA TYR A 611 37.21 -15.76 -21.70
C TYR A 611 35.87 -15.20 -22.19
N ASP A 612 35.87 -13.98 -22.71
CA ASP A 612 34.66 -13.38 -23.25
C ASP A 612 34.23 -14.06 -24.55
N ASP A 613 32.93 -14.33 -24.67
CA ASP A 613 32.36 -14.67 -25.96
C ASP A 613 32.17 -13.42 -26.80
N ASP A 614 33.09 -13.19 -27.71
CA ASP A 614 33.13 -11.96 -28.52
C ASP A 614 31.82 -11.71 -29.30
N ALA A 615 31.07 -12.78 -29.69
CA ALA A 615 29.81 -12.62 -30.41
C ALA A 615 28.68 -12.13 -29.51
N ILE A 616 28.61 -12.64 -28.29
CA ILE A 616 27.60 -12.25 -27.31
C ILE A 616 27.88 -10.85 -26.78
N HIS A 617 29.13 -10.56 -26.45
CA HIS A 617 29.54 -9.21 -25.99
C HIS A 617 29.25 -8.16 -27.04
N LEU A 618 29.59 -8.41 -28.32
CA LEU A 618 29.27 -7.51 -29.43
C LEU A 618 27.77 -7.24 -29.59
N GLU A 619 26.92 -8.26 -29.42
CA GLU A 619 25.47 -8.07 -29.48
C GLU A 619 25.00 -7.13 -28.40
N GLU A 620 25.43 -7.30 -27.14
CA GLU A 620 25.01 -6.48 -26.01
C GLU A 620 25.64 -5.06 -26.03
N HIS A 621 26.89 -4.93 -26.38
CA HIS A 621 27.55 -3.62 -26.54
C HIS A 621 26.94 -2.80 -27.68
N LYS A 622 26.59 -3.41 -28.81
CA LYS A 622 25.92 -2.75 -29.92
C LYS A 622 24.48 -2.32 -29.55
N LYS A 623 23.76 -3.11 -28.79
CA LYS A 623 22.47 -2.69 -28.24
C LYS A 623 22.62 -1.44 -27.37
N TYR A 624 23.61 -1.43 -26.47
CA TYR A 624 23.89 -0.27 -25.63
C TYR A 624 24.36 0.93 -26.45
N ALA A 625 25.24 0.75 -27.42
CA ALA A 625 25.71 1.83 -28.30
C ALA A 625 24.59 2.48 -29.13
N LEU A 626 23.49 1.75 -29.41
CA LEU A 626 22.30 2.26 -30.06
C LEU A 626 21.32 2.95 -29.08
N SER A 627 21.54 2.79 -27.78
CA SER A 627 20.68 3.36 -26.73
C SER A 627 20.83 4.89 -26.64
N MET A 628 19.85 5.52 -26.00
CA MET A 628 19.91 6.94 -25.71
C MET A 628 20.99 7.24 -24.66
N ASP A 629 21.25 6.32 -23.75
CA ASP A 629 22.26 6.44 -22.68
C ASP A 629 23.66 6.62 -23.26
N TYR A 630 24.04 5.80 -24.24
CA TYR A 630 25.31 5.94 -24.92
C TYR A 630 25.45 7.27 -25.72
N ARG A 631 24.33 7.73 -26.31
CA ARG A 631 24.33 9.03 -27.03
C ARG A 631 24.55 10.20 -26.07
N LEU A 632 23.97 10.11 -24.85
CA LEU A 632 24.20 11.10 -23.79
C LEU A 632 25.65 11.07 -23.31
N LEU A 633 26.18 9.89 -23.04
CA LEU A 633 27.57 9.68 -22.63
C LEU A 633 28.54 10.23 -23.68
N ARG A 634 28.30 9.94 -24.95
CA ARG A 634 29.14 10.44 -26.06
C ARG A 634 29.17 11.96 -26.15
N LYS A 635 28.07 12.62 -25.79
CA LYS A 635 27.98 14.10 -25.75
C LYS A 635 28.66 14.66 -24.49
N ALA A 636 28.46 14.05 -23.34
CA ALA A 636 28.97 14.51 -22.05
C ALA A 636 30.46 14.19 -21.85
N MET A 637 30.87 12.98 -22.24
CA MET A 637 32.22 12.43 -22.00
C MET A 637 32.77 11.74 -23.26
N PRO A 638 33.11 12.47 -24.30
CA PRO A 638 33.52 11.90 -25.60
C PRO A 638 34.75 11.00 -25.52
N GLN A 639 35.62 11.20 -24.54
CA GLN A 639 36.80 10.37 -24.31
C GLN A 639 36.44 8.95 -23.87
N TYR A 640 35.44 8.78 -23.00
CA TYR A 640 34.99 7.45 -22.58
C TYR A 640 34.21 6.73 -23.69
N ALA A 641 33.43 7.47 -24.46
CA ALA A 641 32.75 6.92 -25.62
C ALA A 641 33.76 6.43 -26.68
N ALA A 642 34.83 7.18 -26.95
CA ALA A 642 35.88 6.74 -27.86
C ALA A 642 36.63 5.49 -27.35
N ALA A 643 36.86 5.39 -26.05
CA ALA A 643 37.47 4.21 -25.44
C ALA A 643 36.56 3.00 -25.51
N PHE A 644 35.24 3.18 -25.37
CA PHE A 644 34.27 2.11 -25.53
C PHE A 644 34.09 1.67 -26.99
N ASP A 645 34.09 2.61 -27.94
CA ASP A 645 34.15 2.29 -29.38
C ASP A 645 35.38 1.41 -29.68
N ALA A 646 36.55 1.73 -29.09
CA ALA A 646 37.77 0.93 -29.22
C ALA A 646 37.64 -0.46 -28.56
N HIS A 647 36.89 -0.59 -27.46
CA HIS A 647 36.58 -1.87 -26.83
C HIS A 647 35.68 -2.73 -27.74
N ILE A 648 34.64 -2.18 -28.35
CA ILE A 648 33.82 -2.83 -29.37
C ILE A 648 34.68 -3.32 -30.54
N ASP A 649 35.55 -2.44 -31.07
CA ASP A 649 36.49 -2.78 -32.16
C ASP A 649 37.42 -3.96 -31.79
N ALA A 650 37.85 -4.06 -30.53
CA ALA A 650 38.68 -5.14 -30.03
C ALA A 650 37.92 -6.50 -30.07
N HIS A 651 36.65 -6.53 -29.69
CA HIS A 651 35.81 -7.72 -29.83
C HIS A 651 35.55 -8.09 -31.31
N GLU A 652 35.32 -7.10 -32.19
CA GLU A 652 35.14 -7.33 -33.62
C GLU A 652 36.40 -7.93 -34.25
N GLN A 653 37.58 -7.42 -33.94
CA GLN A 653 38.86 -7.95 -34.41
C GLN A 653 39.08 -9.38 -33.91
N ALA A 654 38.79 -9.66 -32.64
CA ALA A 654 38.96 -10.99 -32.06
C ALA A 654 38.01 -12.02 -32.71
N LEU A 655 36.77 -11.64 -32.97
CA LEU A 655 35.78 -12.46 -33.65
C LEU A 655 36.24 -12.75 -35.11
N ALA A 656 36.68 -11.74 -35.84
CA ALA A 656 37.19 -11.90 -37.20
C ALA A 656 38.43 -12.80 -37.24
N GLN A 657 39.35 -12.71 -36.29
CA GLN A 657 40.52 -13.59 -36.19
C GLN A 657 40.09 -15.07 -35.95
N LYS A 658 39.13 -15.32 -35.04
CA LYS A 658 38.60 -16.65 -34.80
C LYS A 658 37.94 -17.23 -36.04
N GLN A 659 37.15 -16.45 -36.76
CA GLN A 659 36.50 -16.87 -38.01
C GLN A 659 37.52 -17.19 -39.12
N ASN A 660 38.55 -16.34 -39.30
CA ASN A 660 39.59 -16.58 -40.26
C ASN A 660 40.42 -17.86 -39.94
N ALA A 661 40.74 -18.08 -38.67
CA ALA A 661 41.45 -19.28 -38.23
C ALA A 661 40.62 -20.57 -38.51
N MET A 662 39.32 -20.51 -38.26
CA MET A 662 38.39 -21.61 -38.52
C MET A 662 38.26 -21.90 -40.03
N MET A 663 38.18 -20.83 -40.86
CA MET A 663 38.16 -20.98 -42.31
C MET A 663 39.45 -21.59 -42.85
N GLN A 664 40.61 -21.21 -42.34
CA GLN A 664 41.90 -21.77 -42.70
C GLN A 664 42.00 -23.26 -42.31
N GLN A 665 41.49 -23.64 -41.12
CA GLN A 665 41.42 -25.03 -40.69
C GLN A 665 40.50 -25.88 -41.59
N MET A 666 39.33 -25.34 -41.97
CA MET A 666 38.43 -26.03 -42.91
C MET A 666 39.07 -26.24 -44.30
N LEU A 667 39.75 -25.22 -44.81
CA LEU A 667 40.46 -25.31 -46.07
C LEU A 667 41.63 -26.31 -46.02
N ALA A 668 42.36 -26.37 -44.90
CA ALA A 668 43.42 -27.34 -44.68
C ALA A 668 42.87 -28.79 -44.58
N ALA A 669 41.72 -28.97 -43.91
CA ALA A 669 41.04 -30.27 -43.82
C ALA A 669 40.51 -30.76 -45.19
N GLN A 670 39.99 -29.85 -46.03
CA GLN A 670 39.56 -30.21 -47.39
C GLN A 670 40.75 -30.48 -48.34
N GLY A 671 41.86 -29.77 -48.20
CA GLY A 671 43.09 -30.02 -48.95
C GLY A 671 43.79 -31.34 -48.61
N GLY A 672 43.72 -31.80 -47.35
CA GLY A 672 44.21 -33.08 -46.88
C GLY A 672 43.39 -34.28 -47.36
N ALA A 673 42.12 -34.13 -47.65
CA ALA A 673 41.27 -35.19 -48.24
C ALA A 673 41.49 -35.40 -49.73
N ALA A 674 42.02 -34.38 -50.42
CA ALA A 674 42.31 -34.50 -51.88
C ALA A 674 43.69 -35.15 -52.20
N GLN A 675 44.53 -35.35 -51.16
CA GLN A 675 45.83 -36.05 -51.36
C GLN A 675 45.82 -37.51 -50.97
N ASN A 676 44.74 -38.06 -50.42
CA ASN A 676 44.60 -39.49 -50.05
C ASN A 676 43.49 -40.24 -50.81
N GLY A 677 43.08 -39.74 -52.00
CA GLY A 677 42.14 -40.41 -52.90
C GLY A 677 42.76 -40.91 -54.15
#